data_26c4232bea52ea21914ff371ad157d75
#
_entry.id   26c4232bea52ea21914ff371ad157d75
#
_cell.length_a   1.000
_cell.length_b   1.000
_cell.length_c   1.000
_cell.angle_alpha   90.00
_cell.angle_beta   90.00
_cell.angle_gamma   90.00
#
_symmetry.space_group_name_H-M   'P 1'
#
loop_
_entity.id
_entity.type
_entity.pdbx_description
1 polymer ?
#
loop_
_entity_poly.entity_id
_entity_poly.type
_entity_poly.pdbx_seq_one_letter_code
_entity_poly.pdbx_strand_id
1 'polypeptide(L)'
;MGLQMAIGVVVALFFALLLRLEYPTWAVFTVLMLLMAQYVGAVQQKAVFRVAGTVLGGCLGYVATGALQQDPWLYFSVTFVVVAFSVAMFGQSRAPYAFFLVGLTYVVVISNSQTDPSMAWHYALLRTQEVGLGVVVSLVVQSLVFPNYANRAFREALHASFGELQIATPLAVEHFERAHSGMTRSLRDFPSRATALRTLLRFGGMESKAFRKEIGKYAQLVAKVTRAAGILRSFQRYEPAPEPYLSALRELVSETGVLLGEGWESLQGGAGLNEIWKNRASALNERIAEVLRLLRVSKEASSIDANGWMALSAHLLAISELRDVLLDMDLIERIPSGKTSLSESLDLAPAWPGPEWINRGIRSGVGCVVALVLENWLKMPGGSLALLCVYTFTALNAQSPDETGDRSAVRYTVLFGIVNAAICIVLLAATPLLASYAVQNTVLATWAFLFGYWFRGAGGLTVPLSASFLLLVSVLGLNSQVPVAFSDIVGVFAGMTLGFVLSALTQRLFWPVLPQQNLQIGMRTYLQTLIESLGQEVGELSLGKRTAQSLFPSKALKFLSAMAGPCFPREESERMREFILTIQDLAGELGLCLGRPNPLLPDSIEVDAMRLIDESKALFQMGLQELDEAFRDACCPADLTHEIDRMVARWDVSYGSLHSFIWKNDMPPDQAIPLLGLSARFRATLLILQQAIRQARSLRMDGYLGDVSL
;
A
#
# COMPACT_ATOMS: atom_id res chain seq x y z
N MET A 1 -1.22 13.57 -19.33
CA MET A 1 -1.89 14.06 -18.10
C MET A 1 -2.10 15.57 -18.13
N GLY A 2 -1.07 16.42 -18.23
CA GLY A 2 -1.25 17.89 -18.27
C GLY A 2 -2.19 18.34 -19.37
N LEU A 3 -2.04 17.83 -20.60
CA LEU A 3 -2.92 18.16 -21.72
C LEU A 3 -4.37 17.68 -21.49
N GLN A 4 -4.57 16.49 -20.91
CA GLN A 4 -5.90 16.00 -20.53
C GLN A 4 -6.57 16.94 -19.53
N MET A 5 -5.81 17.40 -18.50
CA MET A 5 -6.33 18.34 -17.52
C MET A 5 -6.69 19.69 -18.14
N ALA A 6 -5.82 20.24 -19.00
CA ALA A 6 -6.07 21.49 -19.69
C ALA A 6 -7.35 21.41 -20.55
N ILE A 7 -7.46 20.40 -21.41
CA ILE A 7 -8.64 20.18 -22.26
C ILE A 7 -9.88 19.97 -21.38
N GLY A 8 -9.79 19.12 -20.34
CA GLY A 8 -10.91 18.81 -19.48
C GLY A 8 -11.46 20.02 -18.75
N VAL A 9 -10.57 20.87 -18.24
CA VAL A 9 -10.95 22.12 -17.54
C VAL A 9 -11.67 23.07 -18.48
N VAL A 10 -11.13 23.31 -19.69
CA VAL A 10 -11.75 24.19 -20.69
C VAL A 10 -13.13 23.68 -21.13
N VAL A 11 -13.23 22.36 -21.40
CA VAL A 11 -14.49 21.73 -21.80
C VAL A 11 -15.53 21.78 -20.67
N ALA A 12 -15.12 21.52 -19.43
CA ALA A 12 -16.01 21.60 -18.29
C ALA A 12 -16.53 23.02 -18.07
N LEU A 13 -15.65 24.02 -18.17
CA LEU A 13 -16.04 25.44 -18.05
C LEU A 13 -17.01 25.84 -19.15
N PHE A 14 -16.70 25.47 -20.41
CA PHE A 14 -17.58 25.74 -21.54
C PHE A 14 -18.99 25.20 -21.32
N PHE A 15 -19.13 23.92 -20.95
CA PHE A 15 -20.44 23.33 -20.73
C PHE A 15 -21.13 23.87 -19.48
N ALA A 16 -20.39 24.17 -18.41
CA ALA A 16 -20.95 24.77 -17.21
C ALA A 16 -21.57 26.14 -17.49
N LEU A 17 -20.90 26.97 -18.29
CA LEU A 17 -21.40 28.28 -18.72
C LEU A 17 -22.57 28.12 -19.72
N LEU A 18 -22.50 27.19 -20.66
CA LEU A 18 -23.58 26.90 -21.60
C LEU A 18 -24.87 26.48 -20.87
N LEU A 19 -24.74 25.64 -19.82
CA LEU A 19 -25.84 25.21 -18.96
C LEU A 19 -26.24 26.23 -17.91
N ARG A 20 -25.58 27.40 -17.87
CA ARG A 20 -25.81 28.47 -16.90
C ARG A 20 -25.74 28.03 -15.45
N LEU A 21 -24.79 27.14 -15.13
CA LEU A 21 -24.56 26.73 -13.74
C LEU A 21 -24.02 27.87 -12.93
N GLU A 22 -24.51 28.03 -11.71
CA GLU A 22 -24.18 29.22 -10.86
C GLU A 22 -22.72 29.20 -10.39
N TYR A 23 -22.16 28.00 -10.14
CA TYR A 23 -20.78 27.82 -9.67
C TYR A 23 -19.94 26.91 -10.57
N PRO A 24 -19.59 27.35 -11.79
CA PRO A 24 -18.80 26.56 -12.75
C PRO A 24 -17.48 26.01 -12.18
N THR A 25 -16.96 26.68 -11.15
CA THR A 25 -15.74 26.34 -10.43
C THR A 25 -15.71 24.90 -9.94
N TRP A 26 -16.84 24.35 -9.50
CA TRP A 26 -16.90 22.98 -8.97
C TRP A 26 -16.85 21.90 -10.07
N ALA A 27 -17.37 22.17 -11.23
CA ALA A 27 -17.21 21.29 -12.39
C ALA A 27 -15.72 21.24 -12.80
N VAL A 28 -15.07 22.40 -12.91
CA VAL A 28 -13.63 22.52 -13.22
C VAL A 28 -12.79 21.82 -12.17
N PHE A 29 -13.05 22.05 -10.88
CA PHE A 29 -12.34 21.40 -9.78
C PHE A 29 -12.55 19.86 -9.78
N THR A 30 -13.76 19.41 -10.13
CA THR A 30 -14.05 17.97 -10.26
C THR A 30 -13.22 17.33 -11.35
N VAL A 31 -13.11 17.96 -12.52
CA VAL A 31 -12.29 17.47 -13.62
C VAL A 31 -10.83 17.36 -13.19
N LEU A 32 -10.29 18.39 -12.55
CA LEU A 32 -8.91 18.36 -12.09
C LEU A 32 -8.65 17.19 -11.13
N MET A 33 -9.51 17.02 -10.12
CA MET A 33 -9.35 15.97 -9.11
C MET A 33 -9.51 14.56 -9.67
N LEU A 34 -10.36 14.36 -10.66
CA LEU A 34 -10.55 13.05 -11.29
C LEU A 34 -9.39 12.71 -12.24
N LEU A 35 -8.95 13.68 -13.07
CA LEU A 35 -7.87 13.49 -14.03
C LEU A 35 -6.48 13.38 -13.38
N MET A 36 -6.35 13.62 -12.07
CA MET A 36 -5.16 13.23 -11.31
C MET A 36 -4.92 11.72 -11.30
N ALA A 37 -5.97 10.91 -11.50
CA ALA A 37 -5.82 9.46 -11.64
C ALA A 37 -5.24 9.11 -13.00
N GLN A 38 -4.23 8.21 -13.02
CA GLN A 38 -3.46 7.88 -14.22
C GLN A 38 -4.21 6.98 -15.20
N TYR A 39 -5.12 6.13 -14.68
CA TYR A 39 -5.77 5.07 -15.45
C TYR A 39 -7.27 5.31 -15.59
N VAL A 40 -7.82 4.93 -16.72
CA VAL A 40 -9.27 5.03 -17.02
C VAL A 40 -10.10 4.38 -15.91
N GLY A 41 -9.77 3.16 -15.51
CA GLY A 41 -10.50 2.45 -14.45
C GLY A 41 -10.40 3.13 -13.07
N ALA A 42 -9.29 3.78 -12.77
CA ALA A 42 -9.15 4.56 -11.55
C ALA A 42 -10.05 5.81 -11.56
N VAL A 43 -10.16 6.50 -12.73
CA VAL A 43 -11.08 7.63 -12.92
C VAL A 43 -12.53 7.15 -12.76
N GLN A 44 -12.90 6.02 -13.39
CA GLN A 44 -14.24 5.44 -13.27
C GLN A 44 -14.61 5.13 -11.83
N GLN A 45 -13.72 4.50 -11.07
CA GLN A 45 -13.95 4.21 -9.65
C GLN A 45 -14.14 5.49 -8.83
N LYS A 46 -13.24 6.46 -9.00
CA LYS A 46 -13.34 7.76 -8.32
C LYS A 46 -14.60 8.52 -8.72
N ALA A 47 -15.03 8.44 -9.98
CA ALA A 47 -16.25 9.07 -10.48
C ALA A 47 -17.51 8.57 -9.75
N VAL A 48 -17.66 7.24 -9.62
CA VAL A 48 -18.78 6.64 -8.87
C VAL A 48 -18.79 7.12 -7.41
N PHE A 49 -17.63 7.05 -6.74
CA PHE A 49 -17.52 7.48 -5.35
C PHE A 49 -17.76 8.99 -5.19
N ARG A 50 -17.40 9.80 -6.20
CA ARG A 50 -17.61 11.23 -6.17
C ARG A 50 -19.09 11.57 -6.25
N VAL A 51 -19.81 10.97 -7.17
CA VAL A 51 -21.27 11.18 -7.29
C VAL A 51 -21.97 10.73 -6.01
N ALA A 52 -21.72 9.49 -5.57
CA ALA A 52 -22.35 8.93 -4.38
C ALA A 52 -22.08 9.79 -3.12
N GLY A 53 -20.81 10.17 -2.89
CA GLY A 53 -20.43 11.00 -1.75
C GLY A 53 -21.03 12.39 -1.81
N THR A 54 -21.11 13.01 -3.00
CA THR A 54 -21.74 14.34 -3.19
C THR A 54 -23.23 14.30 -2.91
N VAL A 55 -23.95 13.30 -3.43
CA VAL A 55 -25.39 13.17 -3.18
C VAL A 55 -25.67 12.95 -1.68
N LEU A 56 -24.97 12.01 -1.05
CA LEU A 56 -25.16 11.72 0.38
C LEU A 56 -24.80 12.92 1.26
N GLY A 57 -23.66 13.57 0.99
CA GLY A 57 -23.25 14.76 1.72
C GLY A 57 -24.20 15.94 1.54
N GLY A 58 -24.71 16.13 0.32
CA GLY A 58 -25.74 17.13 0.00
C GLY A 58 -27.05 16.90 0.77
N CYS A 59 -27.53 15.65 0.80
CA CYS A 59 -28.73 15.28 1.56
C CYS A 59 -28.54 15.52 3.07
N LEU A 60 -27.38 15.11 3.63
CA LEU A 60 -27.09 15.32 5.04
C LEU A 60 -26.99 16.82 5.38
N GLY A 61 -26.33 17.61 4.52
CA GLY A 61 -26.23 19.05 4.70
C GLY A 61 -27.60 19.75 4.63
N TYR A 62 -28.44 19.35 3.69
CA TYR A 62 -29.82 19.86 3.58
C TYR A 62 -30.64 19.56 4.83
N VAL A 63 -30.61 18.31 5.31
CA VAL A 63 -31.35 17.92 6.53
C VAL A 63 -30.81 18.66 7.76
N ALA A 64 -29.48 18.74 7.90
CA ALA A 64 -28.87 19.44 9.03
C ALA A 64 -29.26 20.94 9.07
N THR A 65 -29.21 21.62 7.92
CA THR A 65 -29.58 23.04 7.86
C THR A 65 -31.08 23.25 8.05
N GLY A 66 -31.89 22.46 7.32
CA GLY A 66 -33.35 22.66 7.37
C GLY A 66 -34.01 22.29 8.69
N ALA A 67 -33.52 21.27 9.38
CA ALA A 67 -34.13 20.77 10.61
C ALA A 67 -33.45 21.21 11.90
N LEU A 68 -32.14 21.54 11.87
CA LEU A 68 -31.36 21.68 13.10
C LEU A 68 -30.75 23.08 13.29
N GLN A 69 -30.75 23.94 12.28
CA GLN A 69 -30.10 25.24 12.35
C GLN A 69 -30.73 26.17 13.41
N GLN A 70 -31.98 25.94 13.79
CA GLN A 70 -32.68 26.73 14.84
C GLN A 70 -32.12 26.43 16.23
N ASP A 71 -31.50 25.26 16.45
CA ASP A 71 -30.81 24.91 17.69
C ASP A 71 -29.28 24.84 17.44
N PRO A 72 -28.53 25.90 17.80
CA PRO A 72 -27.09 25.94 17.55
C PRO A 72 -26.30 24.77 18.16
N TRP A 73 -26.72 24.32 19.36
CA TRP A 73 -26.02 23.24 20.04
C TRP A 73 -26.19 21.91 19.30
N LEU A 74 -27.38 21.59 18.85
CA LEU A 74 -27.69 20.40 18.09
C LEU A 74 -27.02 20.46 16.70
N TYR A 75 -27.06 21.63 16.05
CA TYR A 75 -26.43 21.85 14.76
C TYR A 75 -24.91 21.63 14.80
N PHE A 76 -24.23 22.22 15.80
CA PHE A 76 -22.78 21.99 15.98
C PHE A 76 -22.45 20.55 16.35
N SER A 77 -23.26 19.91 17.18
CA SER A 77 -23.06 18.52 17.56
C SER A 77 -23.20 17.58 16.38
N VAL A 78 -24.21 17.75 15.53
CA VAL A 78 -24.39 16.94 14.32
C VAL A 78 -23.28 17.21 13.30
N THR A 79 -22.87 18.48 13.13
CA THR A 79 -21.73 18.82 12.28
C THR A 79 -20.46 18.13 12.74
N PHE A 80 -20.19 18.15 14.06
CA PHE A 80 -19.07 17.42 14.64
C PHE A 80 -19.12 15.93 14.28
N VAL A 81 -20.25 15.27 14.51
CA VAL A 81 -20.41 13.83 14.28
C VAL A 81 -20.26 13.47 12.80
N VAL A 82 -20.90 14.21 11.89
CA VAL A 82 -20.83 13.94 10.44
C VAL A 82 -19.40 14.10 9.93
N VAL A 83 -18.72 15.17 10.33
CA VAL A 83 -17.33 15.42 9.93
C VAL A 83 -16.39 14.37 10.52
N ALA A 84 -16.51 14.10 11.83
CA ALA A 84 -15.66 13.12 12.51
C ALA A 84 -15.82 11.72 11.90
N PHE A 85 -17.04 11.29 11.66
CA PHE A 85 -17.35 10.02 11.02
C PHE A 85 -16.80 9.96 9.58
N SER A 86 -17.00 11.01 8.79
CA SER A 86 -16.51 11.07 7.40
C SER A 86 -14.98 10.94 7.33
N VAL A 87 -14.24 11.60 8.21
CA VAL A 87 -12.77 11.53 8.25
C VAL A 87 -12.29 10.19 8.81
N ALA A 88 -12.95 9.66 9.84
CA ALA A 88 -12.61 8.34 10.37
C ALA A 88 -12.77 7.25 9.31
N MET A 89 -13.87 7.24 8.56
CA MET A 89 -14.13 6.29 7.49
C MET A 89 -13.27 6.53 6.24
N PHE A 90 -12.76 7.74 6.01
CA PHE A 90 -11.83 8.03 4.93
C PHE A 90 -10.52 7.22 5.07
N GLY A 91 -10.12 6.88 6.28
CA GLY A 91 -8.88 6.16 6.54
C GLY A 91 -8.91 4.68 6.19
N GLN A 92 -9.98 3.98 6.51
CA GLN A 92 -10.02 2.51 6.51
C GLN A 92 -11.18 1.87 5.75
N SER A 93 -12.12 2.66 5.20
CA SER A 93 -13.27 2.08 4.49
C SER A 93 -12.90 1.52 3.11
N ARG A 94 -13.80 0.68 2.56
CA ARG A 94 -13.71 0.20 1.16
C ARG A 94 -13.84 1.32 0.12
N ALA A 95 -14.49 2.41 0.50
CA ALA A 95 -14.76 3.58 -0.35
C ALA A 95 -14.25 4.87 0.30
N PRO A 96 -12.95 4.99 0.62
CA PRO A 96 -12.43 6.12 1.38
C PRO A 96 -12.78 7.45 0.73
N TYR A 97 -12.62 7.55 -0.57
CA TYR A 97 -12.90 8.78 -1.32
C TYR A 97 -14.38 9.20 -1.29
N ALA A 98 -15.32 8.24 -1.19
CA ALA A 98 -16.75 8.58 -1.04
C ALA A 98 -17.03 9.25 0.31
N PHE A 99 -16.48 8.70 1.41
CA PHE A 99 -16.65 9.31 2.74
C PHE A 99 -15.99 10.69 2.84
N PHE A 100 -14.82 10.88 2.25
CA PHE A 100 -14.21 12.19 2.13
C PHE A 100 -15.17 13.19 1.46
N LEU A 101 -15.87 12.79 0.40
CA LEU A 101 -16.78 13.65 -0.34
C LEU A 101 -18.12 13.86 0.38
N VAL A 102 -18.56 12.89 1.19
CA VAL A 102 -19.72 13.08 2.08
C VAL A 102 -19.47 14.29 3.00
N GLY A 103 -18.37 14.28 3.73
CA GLY A 103 -18.03 15.39 4.63
C GLY A 103 -17.73 16.68 3.88
N LEU A 104 -17.04 16.63 2.73
CA LEU A 104 -16.75 17.81 1.92
C LEU A 104 -18.02 18.49 1.44
N THR A 105 -18.95 17.74 0.85
CA THR A 105 -20.20 18.31 0.32
C THR A 105 -21.11 18.76 1.46
N TYR A 106 -21.17 18.01 2.57
CA TYR A 106 -21.86 18.43 3.77
C TYR A 106 -21.39 19.80 4.23
N VAL A 107 -20.07 19.98 4.41
CA VAL A 107 -19.45 21.25 4.82
C VAL A 107 -19.79 22.37 3.85
N VAL A 108 -19.74 22.13 2.54
CA VAL A 108 -20.07 23.13 1.52
C VAL A 108 -21.53 23.56 1.61
N VAL A 109 -22.46 22.62 1.78
CA VAL A 109 -23.91 22.96 1.87
C VAL A 109 -24.20 23.75 3.12
N ILE A 110 -23.73 23.31 4.31
CA ILE A 110 -23.99 24.01 5.56
C ILE A 110 -23.38 25.41 5.59
N SER A 111 -22.20 25.58 5.01
CA SER A 111 -21.50 26.86 4.98
C SER A 111 -22.18 27.88 4.08
N ASN A 112 -22.65 27.47 2.89
CA ASN A 112 -23.32 28.37 1.97
C ASN A 112 -24.79 28.70 2.35
N SER A 113 -25.41 27.87 3.19
CA SER A 113 -26.80 28.06 3.63
C SER A 113 -26.96 28.68 5.03
N GLN A 114 -25.87 29.19 5.63
CA GLN A 114 -25.93 29.80 6.97
C GLN A 114 -26.81 31.04 7.04
N THR A 115 -26.77 31.90 6.02
CA THR A 115 -27.52 33.13 5.96
C THR A 115 -28.98 32.92 5.52
N ASP A 116 -29.22 31.89 4.72
CA ASP A 116 -30.55 31.51 4.23
C ASP A 116 -30.73 30.00 4.20
N PRO A 117 -31.32 29.44 5.27
CA PRO A 117 -31.56 27.97 5.37
C PRO A 117 -32.47 27.43 4.25
N SER A 118 -33.34 28.26 3.71
CA SER A 118 -34.29 27.88 2.65
C SER A 118 -33.57 27.49 1.36
N MET A 119 -32.36 28.00 1.16
CA MET A 119 -31.52 27.74 0.00
C MET A 119 -30.68 26.43 0.11
N ALA A 120 -30.71 25.73 1.24
CA ALA A 120 -29.90 24.54 1.45
C ALA A 120 -30.14 23.41 0.40
N TRP A 121 -31.42 23.19 0.00
CA TRP A 121 -31.77 22.26 -1.04
C TRP A 121 -31.19 22.66 -2.40
N HIS A 122 -31.21 23.98 -2.68
CA HIS A 122 -30.67 24.52 -3.93
C HIS A 122 -29.14 24.30 -4.02
N TYR A 123 -28.41 24.60 -2.96
CA TYR A 123 -26.96 24.31 -2.92
C TYR A 123 -26.65 22.81 -3.05
N ALA A 124 -27.42 21.94 -2.40
CA ALA A 124 -27.23 20.49 -2.52
C ALA A 124 -27.47 19.99 -3.95
N LEU A 125 -28.51 20.52 -4.63
CA LEU A 125 -28.82 20.17 -6.01
C LEU A 125 -27.76 20.70 -6.98
N LEU A 126 -27.38 21.98 -6.85
CA LEU A 126 -26.33 22.61 -7.65
C LEU A 126 -25.01 21.84 -7.56
N ARG A 127 -24.58 21.46 -6.35
CA ARG A 127 -23.36 20.65 -6.17
C ARG A 127 -23.44 19.33 -6.91
N THR A 128 -24.60 18.69 -6.88
CA THR A 128 -24.79 17.41 -7.59
C THR A 128 -24.71 17.61 -9.11
N GLN A 129 -25.27 18.68 -9.65
CA GLN A 129 -25.24 19.00 -11.07
C GLN A 129 -23.82 19.36 -11.55
N GLU A 130 -23.15 20.26 -10.83
CA GLU A 130 -21.80 20.73 -11.15
C GLU A 130 -20.77 19.60 -11.09
N VAL A 131 -20.83 18.81 -10.01
CA VAL A 131 -19.96 17.64 -9.85
C VAL A 131 -20.31 16.59 -10.91
N GLY A 132 -21.58 16.35 -11.20
CA GLY A 132 -22.03 15.42 -12.24
C GLY A 132 -21.49 15.81 -13.61
N LEU A 133 -21.57 17.08 -14.00
CA LEU A 133 -20.96 17.60 -15.24
C LEU A 133 -19.45 17.34 -15.29
N GLY A 134 -18.74 17.70 -14.22
CA GLY A 134 -17.30 17.48 -14.12
C GLY A 134 -16.92 16.01 -14.23
N VAL A 135 -17.74 15.10 -13.66
CA VAL A 135 -17.56 13.65 -13.79
C VAL A 135 -17.72 13.20 -15.24
N VAL A 136 -18.80 13.61 -15.91
CA VAL A 136 -19.05 13.24 -17.33
C VAL A 136 -17.90 13.72 -18.20
N VAL A 137 -17.50 14.99 -18.10
CA VAL A 137 -16.38 15.55 -18.86
C VAL A 137 -15.08 14.78 -18.59
N SER A 138 -14.78 14.45 -17.33
CA SER A 138 -13.59 13.69 -16.97
C SER A 138 -13.57 12.31 -17.60
N LEU A 139 -14.69 11.59 -17.57
CA LEU A 139 -14.81 10.26 -18.18
C LEU A 139 -14.62 10.32 -19.72
N VAL A 140 -15.21 11.32 -20.36
CA VAL A 140 -15.07 11.52 -21.81
C VAL A 140 -13.63 11.86 -22.18
N VAL A 141 -13.04 12.86 -21.53
CA VAL A 141 -11.66 13.29 -21.81
C VAL A 141 -10.67 12.18 -21.52
N GLN A 142 -10.80 11.46 -20.42
CA GLN A 142 -9.91 10.35 -20.09
C GLN A 142 -10.00 9.18 -21.07
N SER A 143 -11.19 8.99 -21.68
CA SER A 143 -11.41 7.90 -22.64
C SER A 143 -10.99 8.27 -24.06
N LEU A 144 -11.02 9.55 -24.43
CA LEU A 144 -10.76 10.00 -25.81
C LEU A 144 -9.34 10.60 -25.98
N VAL A 145 -8.81 11.27 -24.96
CA VAL A 145 -7.55 12.00 -25.05
C VAL A 145 -6.43 11.17 -24.44
N PHE A 146 -5.67 10.46 -25.26
CA PHE A 146 -4.54 9.62 -24.83
C PHE A 146 -4.88 8.68 -23.67
N PRO A 147 -5.86 7.77 -23.83
CA PRO A 147 -6.32 6.90 -22.78
C PRO A 147 -5.19 5.99 -22.27
N ASN A 148 -5.04 5.92 -20.95
CA ASN A 148 -4.11 5.01 -20.31
C ASN A 148 -4.90 3.92 -19.58
N TYR A 149 -4.84 2.68 -20.11
CA TYR A 149 -5.60 1.56 -19.59
C TYR A 149 -4.81 0.76 -18.56
N ALA A 150 -5.39 0.54 -17.39
CA ALA A 150 -4.78 -0.24 -16.31
C ALA A 150 -4.63 -1.73 -16.69
N ASN A 151 -5.52 -2.28 -17.51
CA ASN A 151 -5.43 -3.66 -17.99
C ASN A 151 -4.17 -3.88 -18.85
N ARG A 152 -3.79 -2.90 -19.68
CA ARG A 152 -2.55 -2.95 -20.45
C ARG A 152 -1.33 -2.77 -19.55
N ALA A 153 -1.35 -1.77 -18.67
CA ALA A 153 -0.28 -1.54 -17.71
C ALA A 153 -0.07 -2.75 -16.77
N PHE A 154 -1.15 -3.44 -16.39
CA PHE A 154 -1.08 -4.68 -15.62
C PHE A 154 -0.32 -5.78 -16.37
N ARG A 155 -0.68 -6.03 -17.64
CA ARG A 155 0.00 -7.04 -18.45
C ARG A 155 1.47 -6.72 -18.63
N GLU A 156 1.80 -5.48 -18.97
CA GLU A 156 3.18 -5.00 -19.11
C GLU A 156 3.97 -5.18 -17.79
N ALA A 157 3.38 -4.82 -16.64
CA ALA A 157 4.00 -4.98 -15.34
C ALA A 157 4.15 -6.46 -14.91
N LEU A 158 3.19 -7.30 -15.27
CA LEU A 158 3.27 -8.75 -15.03
C LEU A 158 4.39 -9.38 -15.89
N HIS A 159 4.45 -9.03 -17.18
CA HIS A 159 5.53 -9.48 -18.07
C HIS A 159 6.92 -9.00 -17.59
N ALA A 160 7.02 -7.76 -17.13
CA ALA A 160 8.26 -7.25 -16.53
C ALA A 160 8.66 -8.04 -15.28
N SER A 161 7.67 -8.47 -14.47
CA SER A 161 7.93 -9.32 -13.29
C SER A 161 8.44 -10.70 -13.69
N PHE A 162 7.96 -11.29 -14.76
CA PHE A 162 8.52 -12.54 -15.31
C PHE A 162 9.96 -12.37 -15.79
N GLY A 163 10.25 -11.29 -16.53
CA GLY A 163 11.61 -10.98 -16.96
C GLY A 163 12.59 -10.79 -15.80
N GLU A 164 12.15 -10.19 -14.71
CA GLU A 164 12.99 -10.07 -13.51
C GLU A 164 13.24 -11.42 -12.84
N LEU A 165 12.22 -12.29 -12.75
CA LEU A 165 12.38 -13.63 -12.22
C LEU A 165 13.27 -14.48 -13.14
N GLN A 166 13.17 -14.31 -14.46
CA GLN A 166 14.06 -14.95 -15.43
C GLN A 166 15.53 -14.61 -15.16
N ILE A 167 15.83 -13.32 -14.93
CA ILE A 167 17.19 -12.86 -14.63
C ILE A 167 17.63 -13.30 -13.22
N ALA A 168 16.73 -13.25 -12.24
CA ALA A 168 17.04 -13.57 -10.85
C ALA A 168 17.25 -15.08 -10.63
N THR A 169 16.63 -15.95 -11.43
CA THR A 169 16.69 -17.40 -11.24
C THR A 169 18.09 -17.98 -11.42
N PRO A 170 18.83 -17.72 -12.52
CA PRO A 170 20.21 -18.18 -12.67
C PRO A 170 21.13 -17.65 -11.56
N LEU A 171 20.99 -16.37 -11.22
CA LEU A 171 21.78 -15.74 -10.15
C LEU A 171 21.51 -16.37 -8.77
N ALA A 172 20.26 -16.77 -8.50
CA ALA A 172 19.91 -17.47 -7.27
C ALA A 172 20.51 -18.88 -7.24
N VAL A 173 20.47 -19.54 -8.38
CA VAL A 173 21.05 -20.87 -8.54
C VAL A 173 22.58 -20.81 -8.45
N GLU A 174 23.23 -19.78 -9.01
CA GLU A 174 24.67 -19.55 -8.83
C GLU A 174 25.07 -19.29 -7.36
N HIS A 175 24.17 -18.76 -6.54
CA HIS A 175 24.41 -18.58 -5.11
C HIS A 175 24.64 -19.91 -4.38
N PHE A 176 24.16 -21.02 -4.94
CA PHE A 176 24.50 -22.37 -4.49
C PHE A 176 26.02 -22.63 -4.49
N GLU A 177 26.74 -21.98 -5.42
CA GLU A 177 28.18 -22.09 -5.53
C GLU A 177 28.96 -20.99 -4.80
N ARG A 178 28.45 -19.78 -4.82
CA ARG A 178 29.15 -18.58 -4.29
C ARG A 178 28.17 -17.58 -3.69
N ALA A 179 28.51 -17.09 -2.50
CA ALA A 179 27.73 -16.02 -1.88
C ALA A 179 27.75 -14.74 -2.72
N HIS A 180 26.65 -14.43 -3.39
CA HIS A 180 26.48 -13.20 -4.20
C HIS A 180 25.64 -12.17 -3.45
N SER A 181 26.19 -10.99 -3.16
CA SER A 181 25.49 -9.90 -2.45
C SER A 181 24.59 -9.04 -3.34
N GLY A 182 24.68 -9.20 -4.69
CA GLY A 182 24.04 -8.27 -5.64
C GLY A 182 22.53 -8.45 -5.89
N MET A 183 21.99 -9.65 -5.67
CA MET A 183 20.61 -9.99 -6.03
C MET A 183 19.54 -9.41 -5.06
N THR A 184 19.94 -9.07 -3.87
CA THR A 184 19.05 -8.77 -2.73
C THR A 184 18.10 -7.60 -2.96
N ARG A 185 18.51 -6.60 -3.74
CA ARG A 185 17.75 -5.33 -3.87
C ARG A 185 16.50 -5.46 -4.75
N SER A 186 16.59 -6.13 -5.89
CA SER A 186 15.47 -6.27 -6.84
C SER A 186 14.34 -7.14 -6.28
N LEU A 187 14.67 -8.28 -5.65
CA LEU A 187 13.68 -9.17 -5.06
C LEU A 187 13.11 -8.65 -3.74
N ARG A 188 13.84 -7.79 -3.02
CA ARG A 188 13.39 -7.18 -1.77
C ARG A 188 12.20 -6.24 -1.98
N ASP A 189 12.16 -5.53 -3.11
CA ASP A 189 11.07 -4.61 -3.45
C ASP A 189 9.85 -5.30 -4.08
N PHE A 190 9.94 -6.61 -4.32
CA PHE A 190 8.90 -7.38 -4.99
C PHE A 190 7.52 -7.34 -4.29
N PRO A 191 7.40 -7.39 -2.94
CA PRO A 191 6.10 -7.26 -2.27
C PRO A 191 5.36 -5.95 -2.59
N SER A 192 6.10 -4.85 -2.75
CA SER A 192 5.50 -3.56 -3.13
C SER A 192 5.00 -3.57 -4.58
N ARG A 193 5.73 -4.26 -5.48
CA ARG A 193 5.31 -4.47 -6.88
C ARG A 193 4.09 -5.37 -6.99
N ALA A 194 4.03 -6.45 -6.22
CA ALA A 194 2.85 -7.31 -6.14
C ALA A 194 1.59 -6.53 -5.74
N THR A 195 1.74 -5.55 -4.85
CA THR A 195 0.65 -4.66 -4.48
C THR A 195 0.26 -3.69 -5.59
N ALA A 196 1.24 -3.16 -6.32
CA ALA A 196 0.98 -2.34 -7.50
C ALA A 196 0.24 -3.15 -8.58
N LEU A 197 0.64 -4.40 -8.84
CA LEU A 197 -0.06 -5.32 -9.74
C LEU A 197 -1.51 -5.56 -9.33
N ARG A 198 -1.78 -5.80 -8.03
CA ARG A 198 -3.15 -5.96 -7.52
C ARG A 198 -3.99 -4.69 -7.69
N THR A 199 -3.39 -3.53 -7.52
CA THR A 199 -4.06 -2.24 -7.74
C THR A 199 -4.42 -2.05 -9.20
N LEU A 200 -3.50 -2.36 -10.12
CA LEU A 200 -3.76 -2.33 -11.56
C LEU A 200 -4.82 -3.35 -11.97
N LEU A 201 -4.80 -4.54 -11.38
CA LEU A 201 -5.80 -5.59 -11.60
C LEU A 201 -7.21 -5.11 -11.24
N ARG A 202 -7.35 -4.43 -10.09
CA ARG A 202 -8.63 -3.85 -9.66
C ARG A 202 -9.13 -2.78 -10.64
N PHE A 203 -8.27 -1.87 -11.07
CA PHE A 203 -8.63 -0.82 -12.01
C PHE A 203 -8.94 -1.39 -13.41
N GLY A 204 -8.16 -2.36 -13.89
CA GLY A 204 -8.42 -3.03 -15.15
C GLY A 204 -9.78 -3.75 -15.20
N GLY A 205 -10.23 -4.29 -14.07
CA GLY A 205 -11.55 -4.88 -13.92
C GLY A 205 -12.70 -3.88 -14.04
N MET A 206 -12.45 -2.60 -13.79
CA MET A 206 -13.44 -1.54 -14.04
C MET A 206 -13.51 -1.15 -15.52
N GLU A 207 -12.40 -1.25 -16.25
CA GLU A 207 -12.29 -0.84 -17.67
C GLU A 207 -12.94 -1.81 -18.65
N SER A 208 -12.84 -3.11 -18.39
CA SER A 208 -13.24 -4.15 -19.36
C SER A 208 -13.98 -5.30 -18.69
N LYS A 209 -15.17 -5.62 -19.24
CA LYS A 209 -15.94 -6.81 -18.82
C LYS A 209 -15.17 -8.12 -19.09
N ALA A 210 -14.42 -8.18 -20.20
CA ALA A 210 -13.61 -9.35 -20.55
C ALA A 210 -12.49 -9.54 -19.52
N PHE A 211 -11.75 -8.49 -19.20
CA PHE A 211 -10.69 -8.52 -18.18
C PHE A 211 -11.25 -8.86 -16.78
N ARG A 212 -12.43 -8.35 -16.45
CA ARG A 212 -13.12 -8.65 -15.18
C ARG A 212 -13.38 -10.15 -14.99
N LYS A 213 -13.70 -10.88 -16.05
CA LYS A 213 -13.92 -12.35 -16.00
C LYS A 213 -12.62 -13.11 -15.70
N GLU A 214 -11.47 -12.51 -15.95
CA GLU A 214 -10.15 -13.12 -15.75
C GLU A 214 -9.45 -12.67 -14.47
N ILE A 215 -10.06 -11.76 -13.68
CA ILE A 215 -9.44 -11.20 -12.46
C ILE A 215 -8.97 -12.30 -11.50
N GLY A 216 -9.78 -13.34 -11.27
CA GLY A 216 -9.43 -14.46 -10.40
C GLY A 216 -8.18 -15.20 -10.89
N LYS A 217 -8.10 -15.45 -12.19
CA LYS A 217 -6.93 -16.05 -12.84
C LYS A 217 -5.68 -15.18 -12.63
N TYR A 218 -5.77 -13.90 -12.95
CA TYR A 218 -4.65 -12.97 -12.77
C TYR A 218 -4.24 -12.78 -11.30
N ALA A 219 -5.20 -12.80 -10.36
CA ALA A 219 -4.91 -12.72 -8.94
C ALA A 219 -4.08 -13.93 -8.47
N GLN A 220 -4.42 -15.14 -8.96
CA GLN A 220 -3.65 -16.35 -8.70
C GLN A 220 -2.25 -16.27 -9.31
N LEU A 221 -2.11 -15.77 -10.55
CA LEU A 221 -0.81 -15.56 -11.18
C LEU A 221 0.07 -14.60 -10.36
N VAL A 222 -0.48 -13.46 -9.91
CA VAL A 222 0.24 -12.52 -9.04
C VAL A 222 0.68 -13.17 -7.73
N ALA A 223 -0.16 -14.03 -7.14
CA ALA A 223 0.19 -14.77 -5.93
C ALA A 223 1.36 -15.74 -6.18
N LYS A 224 1.33 -16.48 -7.31
CA LYS A 224 2.40 -17.43 -7.68
C LYS A 224 3.72 -16.70 -7.99
N VAL A 225 3.68 -15.59 -8.72
CA VAL A 225 4.84 -14.73 -8.99
C VAL A 225 5.43 -14.19 -7.68
N THR A 226 4.59 -13.77 -6.74
CA THR A 226 5.03 -13.31 -5.43
C THR A 226 5.69 -14.44 -4.63
N ARG A 227 5.15 -15.66 -4.70
CA ARG A 227 5.72 -16.85 -4.07
C ARG A 227 7.09 -17.20 -4.67
N ALA A 228 7.20 -17.18 -6.01
CA ALA A 228 8.47 -17.42 -6.69
C ALA A 228 9.57 -16.43 -6.25
N ALA A 229 9.24 -15.13 -6.18
CA ALA A 229 10.16 -14.12 -5.69
C ALA A 229 10.59 -14.36 -4.23
N GLY A 230 9.67 -14.84 -3.38
CA GLY A 230 9.96 -15.28 -2.01
C GLY A 230 10.94 -16.44 -1.95
N ILE A 231 10.70 -17.47 -2.78
CA ILE A 231 11.58 -18.65 -2.87
C ILE A 231 12.98 -18.24 -3.37
N LEU A 232 13.07 -17.45 -4.43
CA LEU A 232 14.36 -16.97 -4.94
C LEU A 232 15.13 -16.16 -3.89
N ARG A 233 14.42 -15.38 -3.06
CA ARG A 233 15.04 -14.65 -1.96
C ARG A 233 15.55 -15.57 -0.86
N SER A 234 14.91 -16.72 -0.61
CA SER A 234 15.35 -17.68 0.39
C SER A 234 16.70 -18.32 0.07
N PHE A 235 17.07 -18.44 -1.20
CA PHE A 235 18.39 -18.94 -1.60
C PHE A 235 19.54 -18.14 -0.97
N GLN A 236 19.38 -16.85 -0.79
CA GLN A 236 20.44 -15.99 -0.25
C GLN A 236 20.69 -16.14 1.26
N ARG A 237 19.86 -16.91 1.95
CA ARG A 237 19.93 -17.08 3.41
C ARG A 237 20.67 -18.33 3.83
N TYR A 238 20.81 -19.28 2.91
CA TYR A 238 21.55 -20.49 3.17
C TYR A 238 23.00 -20.29 2.76
N GLU A 239 23.90 -20.88 3.51
CA GLU A 239 25.31 -20.91 3.13
C GLU A 239 25.48 -21.64 1.80
N PRO A 240 26.47 -21.26 0.96
CA PRO A 240 26.80 -22.01 -0.23
C PRO A 240 27.07 -23.48 0.11
N ALA A 241 26.76 -24.37 -0.81
CA ALA A 241 27.06 -25.78 -0.59
C ALA A 241 28.57 -25.99 -0.41
N PRO A 242 28.98 -26.83 0.56
CA PRO A 242 30.40 -27.05 0.80
C PRO A 242 31.08 -27.73 -0.37
N GLU A 243 32.32 -27.34 -0.68
CA GLU A 243 33.23 -28.13 -1.50
C GLU A 243 33.46 -29.48 -0.78
N PRO A 244 33.44 -30.62 -1.35
CA PRO A 244 33.70 -31.08 -2.71
C PRO A 244 32.45 -31.45 -3.52
N TYR A 245 31.24 -31.21 -3.00
CA TYR A 245 29.98 -31.63 -3.67
C TYR A 245 29.60 -30.73 -4.82
N LEU A 246 30.12 -29.50 -4.83
CA LEU A 246 29.87 -28.54 -5.90
C LEU A 246 30.15 -29.12 -7.28
N SER A 247 31.17 -30.01 -7.43
CA SER A 247 31.49 -30.54 -8.75
C SER A 247 30.41 -31.49 -9.31
N ALA A 248 29.84 -32.37 -8.47
CA ALA A 248 28.76 -33.28 -8.89
C ALA A 248 27.41 -32.57 -9.04
N LEU A 249 27.16 -31.52 -8.25
CA LEU A 249 25.94 -30.76 -8.27
C LEU A 249 25.97 -29.59 -9.27
N ARG A 250 27.15 -29.12 -9.66
CA ARG A 250 27.31 -27.93 -10.53
C ARG A 250 26.60 -28.12 -11.87
N GLU A 251 26.69 -29.26 -12.49
CA GLU A 251 26.02 -29.55 -13.76
C GLU A 251 24.49 -29.53 -13.58
N LEU A 252 23.99 -30.22 -12.54
CA LEU A 252 22.55 -30.23 -12.20
C LEU A 252 22.03 -28.87 -11.88
N VAL A 253 22.75 -28.07 -11.10
CA VAL A 253 22.39 -26.71 -10.69
C VAL A 253 22.36 -25.78 -11.91
N SER A 254 23.37 -25.86 -12.78
CA SER A 254 23.44 -25.09 -14.03
C SER A 254 22.28 -25.41 -14.97
N GLU A 255 22.04 -26.71 -15.23
CA GLU A 255 20.92 -27.14 -16.06
C GLU A 255 19.57 -26.71 -15.50
N THR A 256 19.42 -26.77 -14.17
CA THR A 256 18.21 -26.36 -13.50
C THR A 256 17.98 -24.86 -13.66
N GLY A 257 19.04 -24.05 -13.49
CA GLY A 257 18.97 -22.61 -13.71
C GLY A 257 18.50 -22.24 -15.12
N VAL A 258 19.05 -22.94 -16.13
CA VAL A 258 18.65 -22.77 -17.54
C VAL A 258 17.20 -23.20 -17.74
N LEU A 259 16.82 -24.38 -17.26
CA LEU A 259 15.45 -24.91 -17.40
C LEU A 259 14.39 -23.97 -16.78
N LEU A 260 14.65 -23.48 -15.57
CA LEU A 260 13.74 -22.55 -14.90
C LEU A 260 13.71 -21.19 -15.62
N GLY A 261 14.85 -20.72 -16.14
CA GLY A 261 14.93 -19.51 -16.97
C GLY A 261 14.08 -19.63 -18.25
N GLU A 262 14.20 -20.74 -18.98
CA GLU A 262 13.37 -21.05 -20.15
C GLU A 262 11.87 -21.10 -19.81
N GLY A 263 11.50 -21.60 -18.62
CA GLY A 263 10.13 -21.60 -18.15
C GLY A 263 9.57 -20.20 -17.96
N TRP A 264 10.33 -19.29 -17.37
CA TRP A 264 9.93 -17.88 -17.22
C TRP A 264 9.81 -17.18 -18.58
N GLU A 265 10.73 -17.44 -19.50
CA GLU A 265 10.71 -16.90 -20.86
C GLU A 265 9.47 -17.36 -21.63
N SER A 266 9.12 -18.64 -21.55
CA SER A 266 7.95 -19.21 -22.20
C SER A 266 6.65 -18.59 -21.67
N LEU A 267 6.52 -18.39 -20.34
CA LEU A 267 5.39 -17.73 -19.73
C LEU A 267 5.36 -16.24 -20.09
N GLN A 268 6.50 -15.57 -20.16
CA GLN A 268 6.59 -14.19 -20.62
C GLN A 268 6.14 -14.03 -22.07
N GLY A 269 6.49 -14.96 -22.94
CA GLY A 269 6.06 -14.99 -24.35
C GLY A 269 4.58 -15.32 -24.55
N GLY A 270 3.85 -15.74 -23.50
CA GLY A 270 2.44 -16.14 -23.59
C GLY A 270 2.21 -17.46 -24.31
N ALA A 271 3.27 -18.22 -24.58
CA ALA A 271 3.19 -19.51 -25.28
C ALA A 271 2.81 -20.69 -24.35
N GLY A 272 2.83 -20.46 -23.02
CA GLY A 272 2.72 -21.52 -22.04
C GLY A 272 3.95 -22.45 -22.05
N LEU A 273 3.99 -23.41 -21.12
CA LEU A 273 5.07 -24.39 -21.05
C LEU A 273 4.86 -25.51 -22.07
N ASN A 274 5.84 -25.71 -22.94
CA ASN A 274 5.77 -26.79 -23.94
C ASN A 274 6.01 -28.18 -23.32
N GLU A 275 5.63 -29.24 -24.01
CA GLU A 275 5.76 -30.60 -23.51
C GLU A 275 7.25 -31.03 -23.32
N ILE A 276 8.16 -30.48 -24.11
CA ILE A 276 9.61 -30.74 -23.95
C ILE A 276 10.09 -30.21 -22.60
N TRP A 277 9.69 -28.97 -22.26
CA TRP A 277 10.02 -28.37 -20.96
C TRP A 277 9.44 -29.17 -19.80
N LYS A 278 8.17 -29.60 -19.91
CA LYS A 278 7.50 -30.39 -18.87
C LYS A 278 8.18 -31.75 -18.65
N ASN A 279 8.58 -32.41 -19.72
CA ASN A 279 9.31 -33.67 -19.63
C ASN A 279 10.66 -33.46 -18.96
N ARG A 280 11.40 -32.38 -19.31
CA ARG A 280 12.67 -32.04 -18.64
C ARG A 280 12.46 -31.70 -17.16
N ALA A 281 11.39 -30.96 -16.84
CA ALA A 281 11.04 -30.61 -15.47
C ALA A 281 10.63 -31.82 -14.62
N SER A 282 9.98 -32.82 -15.22
CA SER A 282 9.66 -34.09 -14.56
C SER A 282 10.92 -34.91 -14.34
N ALA A 283 11.80 -35.00 -15.35
CA ALA A 283 13.08 -35.72 -15.25
C ALA A 283 14.05 -35.08 -14.23
N LEU A 284 13.87 -33.81 -13.91
CA LEU A 284 14.69 -33.10 -12.91
C LEU A 284 14.67 -33.80 -11.54
N ASN A 285 13.52 -34.31 -11.10
CA ASN A 285 13.42 -35.03 -9.84
C ASN A 285 14.21 -36.34 -9.86
N GLU A 286 14.16 -37.07 -10.97
CA GLU A 286 14.92 -38.32 -11.14
C GLU A 286 16.42 -38.02 -11.15
N ARG A 287 16.85 -36.95 -11.80
CA ARG A 287 18.25 -36.52 -11.81
C ARG A 287 18.74 -36.06 -10.43
N ILE A 288 17.94 -35.31 -9.70
CA ILE A 288 18.23 -34.94 -8.31
C ILE A 288 18.37 -36.24 -7.46
N ALA A 289 17.48 -37.19 -7.68
CA ALA A 289 17.56 -38.53 -7.04
C ALA A 289 18.85 -39.25 -7.30
N GLU A 290 19.23 -39.29 -8.55
CA GLU A 290 20.45 -39.98 -9.00
C GLU A 290 21.69 -39.31 -8.40
N VAL A 291 21.78 -37.98 -8.43
CA VAL A 291 22.90 -37.25 -7.82
C VAL A 291 22.96 -37.48 -6.31
N LEU A 292 21.81 -37.47 -5.61
CA LEU A 292 21.76 -37.77 -4.18
C LEU A 292 22.19 -39.22 -3.88
N ARG A 293 21.84 -40.19 -4.74
CA ARG A 293 22.33 -41.60 -4.62
C ARG A 293 23.83 -41.69 -4.82
N LEU A 294 24.38 -41.02 -5.83
CA LEU A 294 25.83 -40.99 -6.09
C LEU A 294 26.59 -40.32 -4.93
N LEU A 295 26.05 -39.21 -4.40
CA LEU A 295 26.61 -38.56 -3.21
C LEU A 295 26.59 -39.49 -1.99
N ARG A 296 25.57 -40.35 -1.84
CA ARG A 296 25.48 -41.33 -0.74
C ARG A 296 26.59 -42.37 -0.75
N VAL A 297 26.99 -42.82 -1.94
CA VAL A 297 27.99 -43.86 -2.11
C VAL A 297 29.41 -43.28 -2.04
N SER A 298 29.59 -42.00 -2.20
CA SER A 298 30.88 -41.34 -2.17
C SER A 298 31.47 -41.32 -0.77
N LYS A 299 32.79 -41.60 -0.63
CA LYS A 299 33.53 -41.50 0.64
C LYS A 299 33.49 -40.06 1.21
N GLU A 300 33.18 -39.12 0.39
CA GLU A 300 33.11 -37.71 0.67
C GLU A 300 31.83 -37.32 1.49
N ALA A 301 30.75 -38.13 1.38
CA ALA A 301 29.52 -37.92 2.13
C ALA A 301 29.73 -37.94 3.66
N SER A 302 30.72 -38.69 4.14
CA SER A 302 31.03 -38.75 5.56
C SER A 302 31.74 -37.50 6.12
N SER A 303 32.15 -36.58 5.26
CA SER A 303 32.87 -35.35 5.65
C SER A 303 31.98 -34.12 5.72
N ILE A 304 30.70 -34.22 5.27
CA ILE A 304 29.77 -33.09 5.39
C ILE A 304 29.21 -33.01 6.81
N ASP A 305 29.26 -31.81 7.36
CA ASP A 305 28.56 -31.52 8.60
C ASP A 305 27.04 -31.41 8.39
N ALA A 306 26.28 -31.44 9.47
CA ALA A 306 24.84 -31.33 9.43
C ALA A 306 24.37 -30.01 8.77
N ASN A 307 25.13 -28.93 8.93
CA ASN A 307 24.80 -27.61 8.36
C ASN A 307 24.89 -27.61 6.83
N GLY A 308 25.92 -28.24 6.29
CA GLY A 308 26.09 -28.40 4.84
C GLY A 308 24.95 -29.19 4.21
N TRP A 309 24.53 -30.30 4.85
CA TRP A 309 23.36 -31.07 4.39
C TRP A 309 22.06 -30.30 4.47
N MET A 310 21.85 -29.49 5.53
CA MET A 310 20.67 -28.63 5.65
C MET A 310 20.66 -27.56 4.57
N ALA A 311 21.77 -26.89 4.31
CA ALA A 311 21.89 -25.91 3.24
C ALA A 311 21.55 -26.54 1.88
N LEU A 312 22.11 -27.70 1.58
CA LEU A 312 21.84 -28.47 0.35
C LEU A 312 20.35 -28.81 0.21
N SER A 313 19.73 -29.35 1.27
CA SER A 313 18.33 -29.76 1.25
C SER A 313 17.40 -28.55 1.06
N ALA A 314 17.72 -27.42 1.68
CA ALA A 314 16.95 -26.19 1.53
C ALA A 314 17.01 -25.63 0.10
N HIS A 315 18.17 -25.66 -0.53
CA HIS A 315 18.33 -25.26 -1.93
C HIS A 315 17.57 -26.19 -2.87
N LEU A 316 17.68 -27.52 -2.71
CA LEU A 316 16.94 -28.48 -3.53
C LEU A 316 15.43 -28.33 -3.36
N LEU A 317 14.96 -28.08 -2.14
CA LEU A 317 13.57 -27.77 -1.89
C LEU A 317 13.14 -26.50 -2.66
N ALA A 318 13.91 -25.43 -2.59
CA ALA A 318 13.62 -24.19 -3.28
C ALA A 318 13.55 -24.37 -4.80
N ILE A 319 14.46 -25.17 -5.39
CA ILE A 319 14.43 -25.55 -6.81
C ILE A 319 13.14 -26.30 -7.15
N SER A 320 12.78 -27.30 -6.36
CA SER A 320 11.56 -28.09 -6.61
C SER A 320 10.31 -27.22 -6.49
N GLU A 321 10.26 -26.29 -5.54
CA GLU A 321 9.16 -25.35 -5.39
C GLU A 321 9.03 -24.34 -6.54
N LEU A 322 10.14 -23.85 -7.07
CA LEU A 322 10.13 -22.96 -8.24
C LEU A 322 9.58 -23.67 -9.47
N ARG A 323 10.00 -24.93 -9.69
CA ARG A 323 9.44 -25.78 -10.75
C ARG A 323 7.93 -25.96 -10.58
N ASP A 324 7.47 -26.29 -9.37
CA ASP A 324 6.05 -26.50 -9.08
C ASP A 324 5.24 -25.20 -9.29
N VAL A 325 5.81 -24.05 -8.91
CA VAL A 325 5.18 -22.75 -9.18
C VAL A 325 5.02 -22.50 -10.68
N LEU A 326 6.03 -22.83 -11.51
CA LEU A 326 5.95 -22.69 -12.97
C LEU A 326 4.89 -23.61 -13.57
N LEU A 327 4.83 -24.87 -13.15
CA LEU A 327 3.79 -25.82 -13.56
C LEU A 327 2.38 -25.36 -13.16
N ASP A 328 2.22 -24.88 -11.94
CA ASP A 328 0.95 -24.31 -11.46
C ASP A 328 0.52 -23.08 -12.28
N MET A 329 1.46 -22.24 -12.68
CA MET A 329 1.17 -21.06 -13.51
C MET A 329 0.72 -21.45 -14.92
N ASP A 330 1.32 -22.47 -15.53
CA ASP A 330 0.87 -23.01 -16.81
C ASP A 330 -0.55 -23.58 -16.70
N LEU A 331 -0.86 -24.29 -15.62
CA LEU A 331 -2.21 -24.78 -15.35
C LEU A 331 -3.21 -23.63 -15.20
N ILE A 332 -2.85 -22.57 -14.43
CA ILE A 332 -3.71 -21.39 -14.25
C ILE A 332 -3.97 -20.70 -15.58
N GLU A 333 -2.98 -20.61 -16.47
CA GLU A 333 -3.16 -20.02 -17.80
C GLU A 333 -4.17 -20.79 -18.67
N ARG A 334 -4.29 -22.09 -18.49
CA ARG A 334 -5.22 -22.97 -19.21
C ARG A 334 -6.65 -22.97 -18.65
N ILE A 335 -6.88 -22.39 -17.47
CA ILE A 335 -8.23 -22.31 -16.88
C ILE A 335 -9.13 -21.43 -17.74
N PRO A 336 -10.32 -21.91 -18.19
CA PRO A 336 -11.26 -21.12 -18.96
C PRO A 336 -11.75 -19.90 -18.17
N SER A 337 -11.86 -18.76 -18.87
CA SER A 337 -12.35 -17.50 -18.31
C SER A 337 -13.73 -17.66 -17.64
N GLY A 338 -13.87 -17.17 -16.41
CA GLY A 338 -15.18 -17.12 -15.73
C GLY A 338 -15.45 -18.23 -14.70
N LYS A 339 -14.56 -19.20 -14.50
CA LYS A 339 -14.71 -20.25 -13.47
C LYS A 339 -14.17 -19.86 -12.09
N THR A 340 -13.46 -18.74 -11.98
CA THR A 340 -12.94 -18.25 -10.71
C THR A 340 -13.85 -17.18 -10.12
N SER A 341 -14.34 -17.39 -8.89
CA SER A 341 -15.23 -16.43 -8.24
C SER A 341 -14.48 -15.14 -7.85
N LEU A 342 -15.09 -14.00 -8.17
CA LEU A 342 -14.55 -12.67 -7.81
C LEU A 342 -14.51 -12.42 -6.31
N SER A 343 -15.31 -13.15 -5.52
CA SER A 343 -15.51 -12.89 -4.09
C SER A 343 -14.29 -13.23 -3.26
N GLU A 344 -13.53 -14.26 -3.62
CA GLU A 344 -12.33 -14.69 -2.88
C GLU A 344 -11.09 -13.85 -3.17
N SER A 345 -11.02 -13.23 -4.36
CA SER A 345 -9.81 -12.50 -4.78
C SER A 345 -9.72 -11.05 -4.32
N LEU A 346 -10.83 -10.49 -3.82
CA LEU A 346 -10.95 -9.06 -3.48
C LEU A 346 -11.53 -8.81 -2.08
N ASP A 347 -11.50 -9.78 -1.17
CA ASP A 347 -11.97 -9.63 0.20
C ASP A 347 -11.18 -8.55 0.96
N LEU A 348 -11.62 -7.34 0.71
CA LEU A 348 -11.38 -6.18 1.54
C LEU A 348 -12.52 -6.15 2.56
N ALA A 349 -12.42 -6.93 3.63
CA ALA A 349 -13.35 -6.81 4.73
C ALA A 349 -13.45 -5.33 5.15
N PRO A 350 -14.67 -4.78 5.42
CA PRO A 350 -14.76 -3.45 5.96
C PRO A 350 -14.17 -3.48 7.36
N ALA A 351 -12.96 -2.95 7.50
CA ALA A 351 -12.42 -2.70 8.83
C ALA A 351 -13.13 -1.46 9.39
N TRP A 352 -13.71 -1.57 10.56
CA TRP A 352 -14.10 -0.41 11.34
C TRP A 352 -12.85 0.42 11.65
N PRO A 353 -12.95 1.77 11.67
CA PRO A 353 -11.81 2.59 11.95
C PRO A 353 -11.24 2.28 13.34
N GLY A 354 -9.95 2.02 13.39
CA GLY A 354 -9.22 1.89 14.64
C GLY A 354 -9.23 3.21 15.45
N PRO A 355 -8.86 3.16 16.73
CA PRO A 355 -8.89 4.34 17.62
C PRO A 355 -8.16 5.55 17.05
N GLU A 356 -7.10 5.33 16.28
CA GLU A 356 -6.34 6.38 15.61
C GLU A 356 -7.17 7.18 14.60
N TRP A 357 -7.94 6.50 13.77
CA TRP A 357 -8.79 7.16 12.79
C TRP A 357 -9.96 7.87 13.43
N ILE A 358 -10.46 7.33 14.56
CA ILE A 358 -11.48 8.01 15.38
C ILE A 358 -10.90 9.32 15.93
N ASN A 359 -9.69 9.31 16.49
CA ASN A 359 -9.01 10.50 16.99
C ASN A 359 -8.78 11.55 15.88
N ARG A 360 -8.40 11.11 14.68
CA ARG A 360 -8.27 11.98 13.50
C ARG A 360 -9.61 12.58 13.08
N GLY A 361 -10.67 11.77 13.12
CA GLY A 361 -12.05 12.23 12.91
C GLY A 361 -12.46 13.31 13.93
N ILE A 362 -12.23 13.04 15.22
CA ILE A 362 -12.54 13.98 16.31
C ILE A 362 -11.81 15.31 16.09
N ARG A 363 -10.52 15.29 15.78
CA ARG A 363 -9.74 16.51 15.48
C ARG A 363 -10.36 17.33 14.35
N SER A 364 -10.73 16.66 13.27
CA SER A 364 -11.37 17.31 12.12
C SER A 364 -12.72 17.88 12.49
N GLY A 365 -13.52 17.15 13.27
CA GLY A 365 -14.81 17.59 13.78
C GLY A 365 -14.69 18.84 14.64
N VAL A 366 -13.76 18.83 15.62
CA VAL A 366 -13.48 20.00 16.47
C VAL A 366 -13.04 21.20 15.63
N GLY A 367 -12.09 20.98 14.70
CA GLY A 367 -11.60 22.05 13.83
C GLY A 367 -12.70 22.69 12.98
N CYS A 368 -13.59 21.88 12.43
CA CYS A 368 -14.72 22.38 11.64
C CYS A 368 -15.75 23.12 12.50
N VAL A 369 -16.06 22.64 13.69
CA VAL A 369 -16.96 23.34 14.60
C VAL A 369 -16.37 24.70 15.03
N VAL A 370 -15.08 24.76 15.37
CA VAL A 370 -14.38 25.99 15.69
C VAL A 370 -14.42 26.95 14.51
N ALA A 371 -14.15 26.50 13.29
CA ALA A 371 -14.22 27.30 12.08
C ALA A 371 -15.63 27.84 11.85
N LEU A 372 -16.66 27.00 12.05
CA LEU A 372 -18.07 27.39 11.89
C LEU A 372 -18.51 28.44 12.93
N VAL A 373 -18.08 28.30 14.18
CA VAL A 373 -18.33 29.27 15.24
C VAL A 373 -17.64 30.61 14.91
N LEU A 374 -16.39 30.57 14.48
CA LEU A 374 -15.64 31.77 14.10
C LEU A 374 -16.26 32.46 12.88
N GLU A 375 -16.71 31.73 11.87
CA GLU A 375 -17.40 32.26 10.70
C GLU A 375 -18.65 33.01 11.11
N ASN A 376 -19.49 32.42 11.99
CA ASN A 376 -20.72 33.02 12.48
C ASN A 376 -20.43 34.25 13.35
N TRP A 377 -19.38 34.23 14.16
CA TRP A 377 -19.07 35.32 15.10
C TRP A 377 -18.36 36.49 14.43
N LEU A 378 -17.36 36.21 13.60
CA LEU A 378 -16.53 37.25 12.97
C LEU A 378 -17.14 37.78 11.67
N LYS A 379 -18.11 37.06 11.07
CA LYS A 379 -18.73 37.40 9.76
C LYS A 379 -17.68 37.76 8.70
N MET A 380 -16.57 37.01 8.70
CA MET A 380 -15.43 37.30 7.81
C MET A 380 -15.78 37.01 6.35
N PRO A 381 -15.44 37.89 5.41
CA PRO A 381 -15.52 37.54 3.99
C PRO A 381 -14.63 36.36 3.71
N GLY A 382 -15.17 35.30 3.07
CA GLY A 382 -14.47 34.07 2.79
C GLY A 382 -14.47 33.02 3.93
N GLY A 383 -15.28 33.21 4.99
CA GLY A 383 -15.39 32.26 6.11
C GLY A 383 -15.80 30.86 5.68
N SER A 384 -16.68 30.73 4.67
CA SER A 384 -17.06 29.45 4.06
C SER A 384 -15.86 28.66 3.51
N LEU A 385 -14.86 29.34 2.98
CA LEU A 385 -13.62 28.74 2.51
C LEU A 385 -12.70 28.32 3.66
N ALA A 386 -12.74 29.03 4.79
CA ALA A 386 -12.02 28.62 5.99
C ALA A 386 -12.49 27.24 6.46
N LEU A 387 -13.82 27.07 6.61
CA LEU A 387 -14.42 25.79 7.00
C LEU A 387 -14.07 24.65 6.02
N LEU A 388 -14.20 24.94 4.71
CA LEU A 388 -13.81 23.98 3.66
C LEU A 388 -12.34 23.58 3.75
N CYS A 389 -11.46 24.55 3.97
CA CYS A 389 -10.02 24.30 4.10
C CYS A 389 -9.70 23.49 5.36
N VAL A 390 -10.31 23.81 6.50
CA VAL A 390 -10.12 23.02 7.73
C VAL A 390 -10.48 21.57 7.49
N TYR A 391 -11.66 21.29 6.92
CA TYR A 391 -12.06 19.92 6.59
C TYR A 391 -11.09 19.25 5.66
N THR A 392 -10.80 19.88 4.53
CA THR A 392 -9.98 19.27 3.47
C THR A 392 -8.56 18.95 3.96
N PHE A 393 -7.92 19.89 4.66
CA PHE A 393 -6.55 19.71 5.11
C PHE A 393 -6.42 18.79 6.31
N THR A 394 -7.36 18.80 7.26
CA THR A 394 -7.35 17.83 8.35
C THR A 394 -7.57 16.42 7.82
N ALA A 395 -8.46 16.22 6.84
CA ALA A 395 -8.72 14.92 6.23
C ALA A 395 -7.54 14.42 5.36
N LEU A 396 -6.96 15.29 4.51
CA LEU A 396 -5.83 14.90 3.65
C LEU A 396 -4.55 14.64 4.44
N ASN A 397 -4.26 15.47 5.45
CA ASN A 397 -3.13 15.26 6.32
C ASN A 397 -3.27 13.97 7.12
N ALA A 398 -4.49 13.54 7.46
CA ALA A 398 -4.73 12.27 8.12
C ALA A 398 -4.22 11.05 7.32
N GLN A 399 -3.99 11.16 6.03
CA GLN A 399 -3.38 10.11 5.18
C GLN A 399 -1.87 10.27 4.96
N SER A 400 -1.30 11.39 5.38
CA SER A 400 0.11 11.69 5.17
C SER A 400 0.97 10.97 6.22
N PRO A 401 2.08 10.32 5.84
CA PRO A 401 3.04 9.78 6.81
C PRO A 401 3.75 10.89 7.60
N ASP A 402 3.77 12.11 7.06
CA ASP A 402 4.47 13.27 7.61
C ASP A 402 3.57 14.13 8.52
N GLU A 403 2.47 13.59 9.03
CA GLU A 403 1.44 14.33 9.77
C GLU A 403 1.97 15.23 10.90
N THR A 404 3.18 15.02 11.31
CA THR A 404 3.65 15.49 12.60
C THR A 404 4.90 16.32 12.59
N GLY A 405 5.45 16.54 11.45
CA GLY A 405 6.50 17.53 11.43
C GLY A 405 5.87 18.89 11.69
N ASP A 406 5.94 19.41 12.94
CA ASP A 406 5.68 20.82 13.26
C ASP A 406 6.29 21.74 12.20
N ARG A 407 7.43 21.32 11.67
CA ARG A 407 8.15 21.99 10.59
C ARG A 407 7.46 21.80 9.23
N SER A 408 6.83 20.65 8.96
CA SER A 408 6.13 20.45 7.68
C SER A 408 4.83 21.22 7.61
N ALA A 409 4.01 21.21 8.67
CA ALA A 409 2.76 21.97 8.72
C ALA A 409 3.01 23.48 8.63
N VAL A 410 3.98 24.01 9.42
CA VAL A 410 4.39 25.42 9.35
C VAL A 410 4.98 25.74 7.97
N ARG A 411 5.86 24.90 7.46
CA ARG A 411 6.47 25.07 6.13
C ARG A 411 5.43 25.08 5.01
N TYR A 412 4.44 24.19 5.06
CA TYR A 412 3.35 24.17 4.09
C TYR A 412 2.46 25.41 4.22
N THR A 413 2.13 25.84 5.45
CA THR A 413 1.35 27.06 5.69
C THR A 413 2.08 28.31 5.14
N VAL A 414 3.37 28.44 5.43
CA VAL A 414 4.19 29.56 4.94
C VAL A 414 4.33 29.51 3.42
N LEU A 415 4.67 28.34 2.84
CA LEU A 415 4.79 28.18 1.40
C LEU A 415 3.47 28.45 0.68
N PHE A 416 2.37 27.94 1.23
CA PHE A 416 1.03 28.23 0.75
C PHE A 416 0.72 29.74 0.80
N GLY A 417 0.99 30.38 1.93
CA GLY A 417 0.81 31.82 2.09
C GLY A 417 1.58 32.64 1.05
N ILE A 418 2.87 32.32 0.84
CA ILE A 418 3.72 33.01 -0.14
C ILE A 418 3.20 32.78 -1.56
N VAL A 419 2.93 31.55 -1.95
CA VAL A 419 2.45 31.21 -3.31
C VAL A 419 1.10 31.87 -3.58
N ASN A 420 0.18 31.83 -2.64
CA ASN A 420 -1.14 32.43 -2.85
C ASN A 420 -1.10 33.94 -2.79
N ALA A 421 -0.26 34.57 -1.99
CA ALA A 421 -0.02 36.02 -2.03
C ALA A 421 0.51 36.44 -3.41
N ALA A 422 1.48 35.70 -3.96
CA ALA A 422 2.00 35.96 -5.30
C ALA A 422 0.90 35.80 -6.37
N ILE A 423 0.08 34.76 -6.30
CA ILE A 423 -1.07 34.56 -7.19
C ILE A 423 -2.06 35.73 -7.08
N CYS A 424 -2.40 36.15 -5.87
CA CYS A 424 -3.33 37.29 -5.65
C CYS A 424 -2.77 38.59 -6.26
N ILE A 425 -1.47 38.87 -6.08
CA ILE A 425 -0.83 40.05 -6.66
C ILE A 425 -0.90 40.00 -8.19
N VAL A 426 -0.56 38.86 -8.79
CA VAL A 426 -0.61 38.69 -10.26
C VAL A 426 -2.05 38.84 -10.77
N LEU A 427 -3.03 38.25 -10.09
CA LEU A 427 -4.43 38.36 -10.47
C LEU A 427 -4.95 39.77 -10.36
N LEU A 428 -4.58 40.51 -9.31
CA LEU A 428 -4.94 41.94 -9.16
C LEU A 428 -4.37 42.77 -10.30
N ALA A 429 -3.11 42.56 -10.66
CA ALA A 429 -2.46 43.24 -11.78
C ALA A 429 -3.09 42.88 -13.13
N ALA A 430 -3.54 41.66 -13.29
CA ALA A 430 -4.12 41.11 -14.50
C ALA A 430 -5.65 41.31 -14.61
N THR A 431 -6.34 41.77 -13.57
CA THR A 431 -7.81 41.92 -13.53
C THR A 431 -8.41 42.60 -14.78
N PRO A 432 -7.82 43.67 -15.33
CA PRO A 432 -8.36 44.30 -16.55
C PRO A 432 -8.27 43.38 -17.78
N LEU A 433 -7.29 42.49 -17.81
CA LEU A 433 -7.05 41.51 -18.93
C LEU A 433 -7.95 40.29 -18.79
N LEU A 434 -8.35 39.95 -17.56
CA LEU A 434 -9.14 38.76 -17.23
C LEU A 434 -10.64 38.92 -17.56
N ALA A 435 -11.09 40.08 -17.98
CA ALA A 435 -12.47 40.32 -18.40
C ALA A 435 -12.87 39.53 -19.66
N SER A 436 -11.87 39.04 -20.45
CA SER A 436 -12.13 38.24 -21.64
C SER A 436 -12.18 36.77 -21.31
N TYR A 437 -13.25 36.07 -21.73
CA TYR A 437 -13.41 34.61 -21.62
C TYR A 437 -12.22 33.83 -22.21
N ALA A 438 -11.69 34.30 -23.35
CA ALA A 438 -10.54 33.67 -23.99
C ALA A 438 -9.29 33.71 -23.10
N VAL A 439 -9.02 34.84 -22.45
CA VAL A 439 -7.88 35.00 -21.53
C VAL A 439 -8.07 34.16 -20.27
N GLN A 440 -9.26 34.15 -19.68
CA GLN A 440 -9.56 33.29 -18.51
C GLN A 440 -9.33 31.81 -18.81
N ASN A 441 -9.83 31.32 -19.96
CA ASN A 441 -9.60 29.94 -20.37
C ASN A 441 -8.12 29.63 -20.62
N THR A 442 -7.38 30.56 -21.20
CA THR A 442 -5.95 30.37 -21.45
C THR A 442 -5.17 30.26 -20.13
N VAL A 443 -5.47 31.13 -19.18
CA VAL A 443 -4.85 31.09 -17.83
C VAL A 443 -5.18 29.78 -17.12
N LEU A 444 -6.46 29.37 -17.11
CA LEU A 444 -6.90 28.12 -16.51
C LEU A 444 -6.27 26.89 -17.17
N ALA A 445 -6.26 26.85 -18.52
CA ALA A 445 -5.69 25.76 -19.27
C ALA A 445 -4.18 25.64 -19.02
N THR A 446 -3.48 26.77 -19.01
CA THR A 446 -2.03 26.81 -18.75
C THR A 446 -1.72 26.32 -17.33
N TRP A 447 -2.47 26.80 -16.34
CA TRP A 447 -2.31 26.36 -14.96
C TRP A 447 -2.62 24.88 -14.78
N ALA A 448 -3.72 24.40 -15.35
CA ALA A 448 -4.08 22.97 -15.31
C ALA A 448 -3.05 22.09 -16.01
N PHE A 449 -2.48 22.57 -17.11
CA PHE A 449 -1.38 21.88 -17.81
C PHE A 449 -0.13 21.78 -16.93
N LEU A 450 0.31 22.90 -16.34
CA LEU A 450 1.49 22.95 -15.47
C LEU A 450 1.28 22.10 -14.22
N PHE A 451 0.09 22.17 -13.61
CA PHE A 451 -0.27 21.35 -12.47
C PHE A 451 -0.18 19.86 -12.83
N GLY A 452 -0.76 19.43 -13.93
CA GLY A 452 -0.72 18.04 -14.39
C GLY A 452 0.66 17.56 -14.80
N TYR A 453 1.52 18.48 -15.28
CA TYR A 453 2.91 18.17 -15.62
C TYR A 453 3.77 17.96 -14.36
N TRP A 454 3.67 18.85 -13.38
CA TRP A 454 4.46 18.80 -12.16
C TRP A 454 3.94 17.79 -11.12
N PHE A 455 2.68 17.44 -11.18
CA PHE A 455 2.08 16.52 -10.20
C PHE A 455 2.86 15.20 -10.08
N ARG A 456 3.41 14.68 -11.17
CA ARG A 456 4.20 13.44 -11.17
C ARG A 456 5.49 13.50 -10.35
N GLY A 457 6.07 14.68 -10.15
CA GLY A 457 7.35 14.86 -9.46
C GLY A 457 7.30 15.69 -8.18
N ALA A 458 6.15 16.24 -7.84
CA ALA A 458 6.07 17.30 -6.82
C ALA A 458 6.07 16.81 -5.36
N GLY A 459 5.93 15.48 -5.10
CA GLY A 459 5.95 14.94 -3.74
C GLY A 459 5.09 15.74 -2.76
N GLY A 460 5.71 16.32 -1.73
CA GLY A 460 5.03 17.14 -0.72
C GLY A 460 4.47 18.49 -1.20
N LEU A 461 4.73 18.92 -2.44
CA LEU A 461 4.17 20.16 -2.98
C LEU A 461 2.79 19.99 -3.60
N THR A 462 2.27 18.78 -3.69
CA THR A 462 0.95 18.50 -4.31
C THR A 462 -0.20 19.18 -3.57
N VAL A 463 -0.17 19.22 -2.24
CA VAL A 463 -1.21 19.85 -1.41
C VAL A 463 -1.24 21.37 -1.60
N PRO A 464 -0.13 22.11 -1.42
CA PRO A 464 -0.14 23.55 -1.65
C PRO A 464 -0.45 23.93 -3.10
N LEU A 465 -0.02 23.15 -4.10
CA LEU A 465 -0.36 23.41 -5.51
C LEU A 465 -1.85 23.21 -5.80
N SER A 466 -2.47 22.17 -5.24
CA SER A 466 -3.92 21.94 -5.40
C SER A 466 -4.75 23.02 -4.72
N ALA A 467 -4.31 23.52 -3.56
CA ALA A 467 -4.95 24.63 -2.86
C ALA A 467 -4.78 25.94 -3.64
N SER A 468 -3.60 26.19 -4.22
CA SER A 468 -3.38 27.35 -5.08
C SER A 468 -4.24 27.35 -6.34
N PHE A 469 -4.49 26.15 -6.90
CA PHE A 469 -5.45 26.03 -8.01
C PHE A 469 -6.88 26.33 -7.56
N LEU A 470 -7.31 25.87 -6.39
CA LEU A 470 -8.62 26.18 -5.84
C LEU A 470 -8.78 27.70 -5.63
N LEU A 471 -7.75 28.37 -5.11
CA LEU A 471 -7.72 29.82 -4.98
C LEU A 471 -7.87 30.50 -6.35
N LEU A 472 -7.06 30.10 -7.35
CA LEU A 472 -7.12 30.67 -8.70
C LEU A 472 -8.54 30.57 -9.28
N VAL A 473 -9.13 29.37 -9.22
CA VAL A 473 -10.47 29.12 -9.74
C VAL A 473 -11.54 29.93 -8.99
N SER A 474 -11.40 30.07 -7.67
CA SER A 474 -12.32 30.85 -6.85
C SER A 474 -12.23 32.35 -7.15
N VAL A 475 -11.02 32.85 -7.35
CA VAL A 475 -10.77 34.29 -7.62
C VAL A 475 -11.15 34.69 -9.05
N LEU A 476 -10.93 33.80 -10.03
CA LEU A 476 -11.32 34.07 -11.43
C LEU A 476 -12.82 34.33 -11.60
N GLY A 477 -13.63 34.02 -10.56
CA GLY A 477 -15.05 34.31 -10.51
C GLY A 477 -15.76 33.97 -11.82
N LEU A 478 -15.66 32.72 -12.25
CA LEU A 478 -16.02 32.23 -13.60
C LEU A 478 -17.45 32.56 -14.05
N ASN A 479 -18.11 33.44 -13.33
CA ASN A 479 -19.40 34.03 -13.69
C ASN A 479 -19.16 35.23 -14.58
N SER A 480 -19.62 35.16 -15.81
CA SER A 480 -19.44 36.16 -16.89
C SER A 480 -20.01 37.54 -16.62
N GLN A 481 -20.54 37.87 -15.43
CA GLN A 481 -21.33 39.05 -15.21
C GLN A 481 -20.83 40.03 -14.12
N VAL A 482 -19.86 39.63 -13.30
CA VAL A 482 -19.40 40.50 -12.19
C VAL A 482 -17.88 40.59 -12.20
N PRO A 483 -17.30 41.79 -12.34
CA PRO A 483 -15.88 41.97 -12.09
C PRO A 483 -15.57 41.56 -10.65
N VAL A 484 -14.56 40.71 -10.46
CA VAL A 484 -14.15 40.27 -9.12
C VAL A 484 -13.68 41.48 -8.33
N ALA A 485 -14.37 41.77 -7.23
CA ALA A 485 -13.97 42.85 -6.37
C ALA A 485 -12.68 42.50 -5.60
N PHE A 486 -11.86 43.53 -5.34
CA PHE A 486 -10.66 43.35 -4.52
C PHE A 486 -10.95 42.71 -3.16
N SER A 487 -12.10 43.11 -2.54
CA SER A 487 -12.58 42.53 -1.29
C SER A 487 -12.78 41.02 -1.36
N ASP A 488 -13.23 40.49 -2.50
CA ASP A 488 -13.51 39.07 -2.67
C ASP A 488 -12.20 38.27 -2.75
N ILE A 489 -11.20 38.81 -3.47
CA ILE A 489 -9.87 38.21 -3.54
C ILE A 489 -9.22 38.16 -2.16
N VAL A 490 -9.28 39.26 -1.42
CA VAL A 490 -8.74 39.33 -0.05
C VAL A 490 -9.50 38.39 0.88
N GLY A 491 -10.84 38.34 0.75
CA GLY A 491 -11.70 37.46 1.54
C GLY A 491 -11.36 35.97 1.30
N VAL A 492 -11.23 35.56 0.05
CA VAL A 492 -10.82 34.18 -0.30
C VAL A 492 -9.45 33.85 0.28
N PHE A 493 -8.47 34.74 0.12
CA PHE A 493 -7.12 34.53 0.66
C PHE A 493 -7.13 34.46 2.20
N ALA A 494 -7.83 35.36 2.87
CA ALA A 494 -7.95 35.40 4.33
C ALA A 494 -8.63 34.13 4.85
N GLY A 495 -9.75 33.72 4.23
CA GLY A 495 -10.49 32.52 4.59
C GLY A 495 -9.64 31.25 4.45
N MET A 496 -8.95 31.11 3.33
CA MET A 496 -8.07 29.95 3.13
C MET A 496 -6.89 29.94 4.11
N THR A 497 -6.27 31.09 4.38
CA THR A 497 -5.16 31.21 5.33
C THR A 497 -5.62 30.86 6.75
N LEU A 498 -6.78 31.39 7.17
CA LEU A 498 -7.39 31.02 8.46
C LEU A 498 -7.67 29.52 8.54
N GLY A 499 -8.22 28.92 7.48
CA GLY A 499 -8.47 27.49 7.42
C GLY A 499 -7.20 26.65 7.58
N PHE A 500 -6.10 27.06 6.97
CA PHE A 500 -4.79 26.40 7.15
C PHE A 500 -4.29 26.52 8.57
N VAL A 501 -4.35 27.72 9.15
CA VAL A 501 -3.91 27.97 10.53
C VAL A 501 -4.73 27.14 11.52
N LEU A 502 -6.06 27.14 11.38
CA LEU A 502 -6.94 26.33 12.23
C LEU A 502 -6.68 24.83 12.06
N SER A 503 -6.48 24.38 10.82
CA SER A 503 -6.11 22.98 10.57
C SER A 503 -4.80 22.61 11.26
N ALA A 504 -3.77 23.45 11.17
CA ALA A 504 -2.49 23.23 11.83
C ALA A 504 -2.62 23.24 13.36
N LEU A 505 -3.39 24.18 13.90
CA LEU A 505 -3.62 24.29 15.35
C LEU A 505 -4.38 23.09 15.89
N THR A 506 -5.45 22.65 15.23
CA THR A 506 -6.24 21.49 15.68
C THR A 506 -5.43 20.19 15.63
N GLN A 507 -4.56 20.03 14.62
CA GLN A 507 -3.67 18.87 14.52
C GLN A 507 -2.60 18.87 15.60
N ARG A 508 -2.18 20.03 16.06
CA ARG A 508 -1.15 20.19 17.09
C ARG A 508 -1.69 20.09 18.51
N LEU A 509 -2.88 20.65 18.76
CA LEU A 509 -3.45 20.75 20.10
C LEU A 509 -4.19 19.46 20.53
N PHE A 510 -4.82 18.75 19.58
CA PHE A 510 -5.64 17.58 19.90
C PHE A 510 -4.93 16.29 19.43
N TRP A 511 -4.39 15.52 20.38
CA TRP A 511 -3.74 14.23 20.16
C TRP A 511 -2.79 14.24 18.95
N PRO A 512 -1.68 14.97 19.01
CA PRO A 512 -0.73 15.01 17.91
C PRO A 512 -0.24 13.59 17.62
N VAL A 513 -0.42 13.11 16.41
CA VAL A 513 0.07 11.80 15.99
C VAL A 513 1.51 11.97 15.53
N LEU A 514 2.46 11.49 16.30
CA LEU A 514 3.88 11.54 15.96
C LEU A 514 4.24 10.42 14.95
N PRO A 515 5.19 10.62 14.01
CA PRO A 515 5.66 9.57 13.11
C PRO A 515 6.09 8.30 13.84
N GLN A 516 6.62 8.48 15.04
CA GLN A 516 6.99 7.43 15.98
C GLN A 516 5.78 6.56 16.35
N GLN A 517 4.65 7.19 16.70
CA GLN A 517 3.41 6.47 17.02
C GLN A 517 2.86 5.72 15.81
N ASN A 518 2.91 6.33 14.62
CA ASN A 518 2.50 5.65 13.38
C ASN A 518 3.39 4.44 13.09
N LEU A 519 4.69 4.53 13.33
CA LEU A 519 5.62 3.40 13.19
C LEU A 519 5.30 2.31 14.22
N GLN A 520 5.10 2.69 15.48
CA GLN A 520 4.76 1.79 16.59
C GLN A 520 3.47 1.02 16.30
N ILE A 521 2.39 1.74 16.01
CA ILE A 521 1.07 1.16 15.75
C ILE A 521 1.11 0.27 14.51
N GLY A 522 1.77 0.75 13.45
CA GLY A 522 1.93 -0.04 12.23
C GLY A 522 2.77 -1.31 12.47
N MET A 523 3.83 -1.26 13.25
CA MET A 523 4.64 -2.42 13.62
C MET A 523 3.84 -3.42 14.44
N ARG A 524 3.10 -2.95 15.45
CA ARG A 524 2.23 -3.79 16.26
C ARG A 524 1.16 -4.48 15.42
N THR A 525 0.46 -3.73 14.57
CA THR A 525 -0.56 -4.31 13.66
C THR A 525 0.06 -5.37 12.75
N TYR A 526 1.27 -5.13 12.28
CA TYR A 526 2.00 -6.08 11.44
C TYR A 526 2.37 -7.35 12.20
N LEU A 527 2.96 -7.23 13.41
CA LEU A 527 3.30 -8.35 14.26
C LEU A 527 2.07 -9.17 14.66
N GLN A 528 0.97 -8.51 15.06
CA GLN A 528 -0.31 -9.16 15.37
C GLN A 528 -0.87 -9.93 14.16
N THR A 529 -0.76 -9.37 12.96
CA THR A 529 -1.17 -10.09 11.74
C THR A 529 -0.30 -11.33 11.48
N LEU A 530 1.00 -11.27 11.81
CA LEU A 530 1.87 -12.44 11.74
C LEU A 530 1.50 -13.49 12.79
N ILE A 531 1.21 -13.08 14.02
CA ILE A 531 0.75 -13.98 15.10
C ILE A 531 -0.55 -14.67 14.70
N GLU A 532 -1.54 -13.93 14.19
CA GLU A 532 -2.78 -14.51 13.70
C GLU A 532 -2.55 -15.52 12.56
N SER A 533 -1.56 -15.26 11.70
CA SER A 533 -1.24 -16.16 10.59
C SER A 533 -0.66 -17.50 11.03
N LEU A 534 -0.04 -17.56 12.21
CA LEU A 534 0.47 -18.80 12.81
C LEU A 534 -0.65 -19.71 13.34
N GLY A 535 -1.78 -19.13 13.77
CA GLY A 535 -2.92 -19.84 14.33
C GLY A 535 -3.96 -20.33 13.31
N GLN A 536 -3.85 -19.95 12.03
CA GLN A 536 -4.82 -20.32 10.99
C GLN A 536 -4.34 -21.50 10.14
N GLU A 537 -5.28 -22.38 9.74
CA GLU A 537 -4.97 -23.46 8.81
C GLU A 537 -4.52 -22.96 7.44
N VAL A 538 -3.70 -23.77 6.79
CA VAL A 538 -3.09 -23.49 5.48
C VAL A 538 -4.20 -23.19 4.44
N GLY A 539 -4.33 -21.95 4.03
CA GLY A 539 -5.29 -21.52 3.01
C GLY A 539 -6.28 -20.44 3.43
N GLU A 540 -6.54 -20.26 4.72
CA GLU A 540 -7.60 -19.36 5.22
C GLU A 540 -7.19 -17.87 5.36
N LEU A 541 -5.91 -17.52 5.24
CA LEU A 541 -5.52 -16.11 5.29
C LEU A 541 -6.16 -15.34 4.14
N SER A 542 -7.07 -14.43 4.46
CA SER A 542 -7.68 -13.57 3.46
C SER A 542 -6.63 -12.78 2.67
N LEU A 543 -6.85 -12.64 1.37
CA LEU A 543 -5.94 -11.93 0.47
C LEU A 543 -5.65 -10.49 0.95
N GLY A 544 -6.60 -9.88 1.67
CA GLY A 544 -6.46 -8.56 2.29
C GLY A 544 -5.40 -8.52 3.40
N LYS A 545 -5.36 -9.53 4.27
CA LYS A 545 -4.36 -9.62 5.34
C LYS A 545 -2.96 -9.85 4.75
N ARG A 546 -2.83 -10.72 3.74
CA ARG A 546 -1.55 -10.93 3.01
C ARG A 546 -1.07 -9.65 2.32
N THR A 547 -2.00 -8.84 1.80
CA THR A 547 -1.67 -7.56 1.17
C THR A 547 -1.21 -6.53 2.19
N ALA A 548 -1.86 -6.45 3.35
CA ALA A 548 -1.45 -5.59 4.45
C ALA A 548 -0.06 -5.96 4.96
N GLN A 549 0.24 -7.25 5.12
CA GLN A 549 1.56 -7.76 5.47
C GLN A 549 2.65 -7.32 4.49
N SER A 550 2.36 -7.34 3.19
CA SER A 550 3.35 -6.97 2.16
C SER A 550 3.63 -5.47 2.06
N LEU A 551 2.70 -4.62 2.52
CA LEU A 551 2.79 -3.15 2.40
C LEU A 551 3.46 -2.48 3.59
N PHE A 552 3.37 -3.09 4.78
CA PHE A 552 3.84 -2.44 6.00
C PHE A 552 5.33 -2.08 5.96
N PRO A 553 6.27 -2.96 5.53
CA PRO A 553 7.68 -2.61 5.54
C PRO A 553 8.00 -1.36 4.72
N SER A 554 7.37 -1.20 3.56
CA SER A 554 7.56 -0.01 2.72
C SER A 554 6.98 1.26 3.36
N LYS A 555 5.87 1.17 4.10
CA LYS A 555 5.30 2.27 4.88
C LYS A 555 6.17 2.60 6.09
N ALA A 556 6.64 1.58 6.82
CA ALA A 556 7.52 1.76 7.96
C ALA A 556 8.82 2.47 7.60
N LEU A 557 9.43 2.13 6.46
CA LEU A 557 10.61 2.81 5.93
C LEU A 557 10.33 4.28 5.57
N LYS A 558 9.12 4.61 5.10
CA LYS A 558 8.70 6.01 4.89
C LYS A 558 8.54 6.76 6.19
N PHE A 559 7.91 6.16 7.22
CA PHE A 559 7.83 6.78 8.54
C PHE A 559 9.22 7.03 9.12
N LEU A 560 10.13 6.06 8.97
CA LEU A 560 11.51 6.20 9.41
C LEU A 560 12.24 7.35 8.70
N SER A 561 12.04 7.50 7.38
CA SER A 561 12.63 8.62 6.63
C SER A 561 12.05 9.98 7.06
N ALA A 562 10.78 10.03 7.47
CA ALA A 562 10.15 11.24 8.01
C ALA A 562 10.66 11.62 9.39
N MET A 563 11.12 10.64 10.19
CA MET A 563 11.71 10.85 11.50
C MET A 563 13.16 11.34 11.43
N ALA A 564 13.86 11.12 10.31
CA ALA A 564 15.27 11.47 10.15
C ALA A 564 15.48 13.00 10.29
N GLY A 565 16.12 13.41 11.37
CA GLY A 565 16.36 14.81 11.71
C GLY A 565 17.30 14.95 12.92
N PRO A 566 17.49 16.16 13.45
CA PRO A 566 18.41 16.40 14.57
C PRO A 566 18.03 15.64 15.86
N CYS A 567 16.77 15.25 16.02
CA CYS A 567 16.29 14.52 17.19
C CYS A 567 16.39 12.98 17.04
N PHE A 568 16.76 12.49 15.86
CA PHE A 568 16.84 11.06 15.59
C PHE A 568 18.20 10.74 14.96
N PRO A 569 19.14 10.13 15.71
CA PRO A 569 20.47 9.83 15.24
C PRO A 569 20.43 8.93 14.00
N ARG A 570 21.30 9.24 13.03
CA ARG A 570 21.36 8.50 11.76
C ARG A 570 21.66 7.01 11.97
N GLU A 571 22.49 6.72 12.96
CA GLU A 571 22.86 5.35 13.31
C GLU A 571 21.68 4.53 13.85
N GLU A 572 20.82 5.14 14.67
CA GLU A 572 19.61 4.50 15.16
C GLU A 572 18.57 4.28 14.04
N SER A 573 18.46 5.23 13.12
CA SER A 573 17.62 5.08 11.93
C SER A 573 18.04 3.89 11.07
N GLU A 574 19.34 3.67 10.90
CA GLU A 574 19.86 2.50 10.16
C GLU A 574 19.59 1.19 10.93
N ARG A 575 19.76 1.15 12.23
CA ARG A 575 19.44 -0.04 13.06
C ARG A 575 17.95 -0.39 12.97
N MET A 576 17.06 0.60 13.08
CA MET A 576 15.61 0.37 12.90
C MET A 576 15.28 -0.11 11.49
N ARG A 577 15.95 0.43 10.50
CA ARG A 577 15.79 -0.01 9.11
C ARG A 577 16.18 -1.48 8.93
N GLU A 578 17.31 -1.89 9.48
CA GLU A 578 17.76 -3.28 9.47
C GLU A 578 16.77 -4.20 10.17
N PHE A 579 16.26 -3.78 11.33
CA PHE A 579 15.23 -4.50 12.07
C PHE A 579 13.97 -4.69 11.24
N ILE A 580 13.41 -3.63 10.62
CA ILE A 580 12.23 -3.70 9.74
C ILE A 580 12.45 -4.70 8.59
N LEU A 581 13.65 -4.69 8.01
CA LEU A 581 14.01 -5.62 6.94
C LEU A 581 14.11 -7.06 7.44
N THR A 582 14.65 -7.28 8.63
CA THR A 582 14.73 -8.61 9.27
C THR A 582 13.32 -9.16 9.56
N ILE A 583 12.40 -8.33 10.07
CA ILE A 583 11.00 -8.73 10.27
C ILE A 583 10.29 -9.03 8.93
N GLN A 584 10.58 -8.27 7.89
CA GLN A 584 10.08 -8.59 6.55
C GLN A 584 10.58 -9.95 6.04
N ASP A 585 11.82 -10.26 6.33
CA ASP A 585 12.44 -11.53 5.99
C ASP A 585 11.83 -12.67 6.80
N LEU A 586 11.60 -12.47 8.09
CA LEU A 586 10.92 -13.42 8.96
C LEU A 586 9.51 -13.75 8.43
N ALA A 587 8.73 -12.72 8.09
CA ALA A 587 7.39 -12.89 7.55
C ALA A 587 7.39 -13.67 6.23
N GLY A 588 8.39 -13.44 5.36
CA GLY A 588 8.56 -14.18 4.11
C GLY A 588 8.80 -15.67 4.33
N GLU A 589 9.71 -16.02 5.25
CA GLU A 589 10.02 -17.42 5.57
C GLU A 589 8.89 -18.13 6.29
N LEU A 590 8.25 -17.48 7.27
CA LEU A 590 7.04 -18.03 7.90
C LEU A 590 5.97 -18.35 6.86
N GLY A 591 5.76 -17.47 5.87
CA GLY A 591 4.83 -17.73 4.76
C GLY A 591 5.22 -18.93 3.90
N LEU A 592 6.50 -19.21 3.72
CA LEU A 592 6.98 -20.38 3.00
C LEU A 592 6.88 -21.66 3.86
N CYS A 593 7.17 -21.59 5.16
CA CYS A 593 7.04 -22.70 6.08
C CYS A 593 5.59 -23.16 6.26
N LEU A 594 4.67 -22.19 6.44
CA LEU A 594 3.25 -22.45 6.70
C LEU A 594 2.42 -22.70 5.44
N GLY A 595 2.92 -22.37 4.28
CA GLY A 595 2.19 -22.44 3.00
C GLY A 595 2.15 -23.82 2.34
N ARG A 596 2.64 -24.87 2.99
CA ARG A 596 2.61 -26.25 2.46
C ARG A 596 1.68 -27.15 3.27
N PRO A 597 0.94 -28.07 2.61
CA PRO A 597 0.35 -29.19 3.34
C PRO A 597 1.47 -30.03 3.96
N ASN A 598 1.21 -30.57 5.14
CA ASN A 598 2.16 -31.46 5.81
C ASN A 598 2.53 -32.62 4.88
N PRO A 599 3.82 -32.90 4.69
CA PRO A 599 4.23 -34.05 3.91
C PRO A 599 3.74 -35.34 4.60
N LEU A 600 3.31 -36.33 3.83
CA LEU A 600 2.95 -37.63 4.36
C LEU A 600 4.19 -38.27 4.95
N LEU A 601 4.25 -38.35 6.26
CA LEU A 601 5.34 -38.99 7.01
C LEU A 601 4.94 -40.40 7.43
N PRO A 602 5.91 -41.33 7.54
CA PRO A 602 5.64 -42.58 8.24
C PRO A 602 5.29 -42.36 9.71
N ASP A 603 4.32 -43.10 10.24
CA ASP A 603 3.71 -42.88 11.57
C ASP A 603 4.74 -42.72 12.71
N SER A 604 5.90 -43.41 12.62
CA SER A 604 6.93 -43.33 13.65
C SER A 604 7.75 -42.04 13.70
N ILE A 605 7.80 -41.29 12.61
CA ILE A 605 8.53 -40.00 12.50
C ILE A 605 7.56 -38.84 12.51
N GLU A 606 6.32 -39.07 12.06
CA GLU A 606 5.29 -38.07 11.98
C GLU A 606 5.04 -37.42 13.34
N VAL A 607 4.95 -38.20 14.42
CA VAL A 607 4.68 -37.71 15.76
C VAL A 607 5.76 -36.76 16.27
N ASP A 608 7.05 -37.14 16.10
CA ASP A 608 8.17 -36.32 16.59
C ASP A 608 8.38 -35.07 15.74
N ALA A 609 8.24 -35.17 14.41
CA ALA A 609 8.37 -34.04 13.51
C ALA A 609 7.22 -33.05 13.68
N MET A 610 5.98 -33.54 13.78
CA MET A 610 4.81 -32.68 14.02
C MET A 610 4.91 -31.96 15.35
N ARG A 611 5.32 -32.67 16.42
CA ARG A 611 5.55 -32.05 17.72
C ARG A 611 6.60 -30.95 17.66
N LEU A 612 7.69 -31.15 16.92
CA LEU A 612 8.76 -30.17 16.76
C LEU A 612 8.28 -28.95 15.96
N ILE A 613 7.46 -29.16 14.93
CA ILE A 613 6.81 -28.09 14.16
C ILE A 613 5.89 -27.24 15.06
N ASP A 614 5.04 -27.90 15.87
CA ASP A 614 4.10 -27.22 16.75
C ASP A 614 4.82 -26.45 17.88
N GLU A 615 5.86 -27.03 18.45
CA GLU A 615 6.70 -26.34 19.44
C GLU A 615 7.44 -25.14 18.79
N SER A 616 7.89 -25.27 17.54
CA SER A 616 8.50 -24.14 16.80
C SER A 616 7.48 -23.04 16.51
N LYS A 617 6.24 -23.39 16.12
CA LYS A 617 5.14 -22.42 15.96
C LYS A 617 4.85 -21.68 17.26
N ALA A 618 4.80 -22.40 18.39
CA ALA A 618 4.60 -21.81 19.71
C ALA A 618 5.73 -20.83 20.07
N LEU A 619 7.00 -21.18 19.74
CA LEU A 619 8.14 -20.31 19.97
C LEU A 619 8.13 -19.08 19.04
N PHE A 620 7.72 -19.22 17.78
CA PHE A 620 7.48 -18.07 16.88
C PHE A 620 6.40 -17.15 17.43
N GLN A 621 5.29 -17.72 17.89
CA GLN A 621 4.21 -16.95 18.47
C GLN A 621 4.69 -16.18 19.71
N MET A 622 5.41 -16.83 20.62
CA MET A 622 5.98 -16.20 21.81
C MET A 622 6.97 -15.07 21.44
N GLY A 623 7.90 -15.32 20.51
CA GLY A 623 8.86 -14.31 20.07
C GLY A 623 8.22 -13.09 19.39
N LEU A 624 7.17 -13.31 18.58
CA LEU A 624 6.41 -12.22 17.97
C LEU A 624 5.56 -11.46 19.00
N GLN A 625 5.03 -12.14 20.03
CA GLN A 625 4.33 -11.49 21.13
C GLN A 625 5.27 -10.62 21.96
N GLU A 626 6.45 -11.10 22.30
CA GLU A 626 7.48 -10.30 22.99
C GLU A 626 7.88 -9.05 22.19
N LEU A 627 7.99 -9.16 20.87
CA LEU A 627 8.22 -8.01 20.01
C LEU A 627 7.02 -7.05 19.99
N ASP A 628 5.76 -7.54 19.95
CA ASP A 628 4.57 -6.69 20.03
C ASP A 628 4.49 -5.95 21.37
N GLU A 629 4.80 -6.65 22.46
CA GLU A 629 4.85 -6.07 23.81
C GLU A 629 5.96 -5.03 23.95
N ALA A 630 7.13 -5.30 23.39
CA ALA A 630 8.23 -4.34 23.36
C ALA A 630 7.87 -3.04 22.66
N PHE A 631 7.13 -3.14 21.53
CA PHE A 631 6.61 -1.96 20.83
C PHE A 631 5.40 -1.32 21.54
N ARG A 632 4.62 -2.09 22.32
CA ARG A 632 3.49 -1.55 23.08
C ARG A 632 3.98 -0.72 24.27
N ASP A 633 4.90 -1.27 25.03
CA ASP A 633 5.28 -0.76 26.34
C ASP A 633 6.61 -0.01 26.31
N ALA A 634 7.17 0.22 25.13
CA ALA A 634 8.48 0.84 24.92
C ALA A 634 9.61 0.18 25.75
N CYS A 635 9.51 -1.13 25.93
CA CYS A 635 10.45 -1.89 26.75
C CYS A 635 11.37 -2.77 25.90
N CYS A 636 12.42 -3.28 26.53
CA CYS A 636 13.29 -4.26 25.91
C CYS A 636 12.59 -5.62 25.88
N PRO A 637 12.50 -6.33 24.72
CA PRO A 637 11.88 -7.64 24.66
C PRO A 637 12.68 -8.66 25.50
N ALA A 638 11.98 -9.69 26.00
CA ALA A 638 12.63 -10.76 26.74
C ALA A 638 13.72 -11.46 25.91
N ASP A 639 14.72 -12.00 26.60
CA ASP A 639 15.81 -12.72 25.93
C ASP A 639 15.44 -14.16 25.70
N LEU A 640 14.87 -14.44 24.54
CA LEU A 640 14.53 -15.80 24.09
C LEU A 640 15.71 -16.51 23.39
N THR A 641 16.89 -15.95 23.42
CA THR A 641 18.06 -16.50 22.69
C THR A 641 18.31 -17.94 23.12
N HIS A 642 18.23 -18.25 24.41
CA HIS A 642 18.51 -19.59 24.93
C HIS A 642 17.42 -20.62 24.53
N GLU A 643 16.15 -20.22 24.54
CA GLU A 643 15.02 -21.05 24.09
C GLU A 643 15.17 -21.36 22.61
N ILE A 644 15.50 -20.36 21.80
CA ILE A 644 15.72 -20.51 20.36
C ILE A 644 16.93 -21.39 20.10
N ASP A 645 18.07 -21.19 20.78
CA ASP A 645 19.25 -22.03 20.63
C ASP A 645 18.96 -23.49 20.98
N ARG A 646 18.19 -23.75 22.04
CA ARG A 646 17.73 -25.13 22.38
C ARG A 646 16.85 -25.72 21.28
N MET A 647 15.94 -24.94 20.70
CA MET A 647 15.07 -25.41 19.62
C MET A 647 15.88 -25.67 18.35
N VAL A 648 16.82 -24.81 18.01
CA VAL A 648 17.76 -24.99 16.88
C VAL A 648 18.56 -26.28 17.07
N ALA A 649 19.11 -26.52 18.26
CA ALA A 649 19.83 -27.76 18.55
C ALA A 649 18.93 -29.01 18.42
N ARG A 650 17.68 -28.95 18.84
CA ARG A 650 16.69 -30.04 18.64
C ARG A 650 16.40 -30.27 17.16
N TRP A 651 16.29 -29.23 16.35
CA TRP A 651 16.17 -29.35 14.91
C TRP A 651 17.41 -30.00 14.30
N ASP A 652 18.61 -29.65 14.75
CA ASP A 652 19.88 -30.27 14.31
C ASP A 652 19.89 -31.78 14.59
N VAL A 653 19.45 -32.19 15.78
CA VAL A 653 19.34 -33.61 16.15
C VAL A 653 18.25 -34.33 15.34
N SER A 654 17.06 -33.72 15.24
CA SER A 654 15.94 -34.24 14.48
C SER A 654 16.29 -34.38 12.99
N TYR A 655 16.99 -33.40 12.43
CA TYR A 655 17.47 -33.43 11.07
C TYR A 655 18.45 -34.60 10.84
N GLY A 656 19.40 -34.81 11.74
CA GLY A 656 20.33 -35.95 11.70
C GLY A 656 19.62 -37.31 11.74
N SER A 657 18.61 -37.44 12.59
CA SER A 657 17.77 -38.64 12.70
C SER A 657 16.94 -38.87 11.43
N LEU A 658 16.32 -37.83 10.91
CA LEU A 658 15.51 -37.87 9.70
C LEU A 658 16.39 -38.17 8.47
N HIS A 659 17.54 -37.54 8.37
CA HIS A 659 18.54 -37.81 7.32
C HIS A 659 18.97 -39.28 7.36
N SER A 660 19.33 -39.81 8.53
CA SER A 660 19.71 -41.22 8.69
C SER A 660 18.59 -42.17 8.32
N PHE A 661 17.35 -41.88 8.68
CA PHE A 661 16.17 -42.69 8.33
C PHE A 661 15.92 -42.69 6.81
N ILE A 662 15.95 -41.52 6.16
CA ILE A 662 15.77 -41.41 4.70
C ILE A 662 16.81 -42.21 3.97
N TRP A 663 18.07 -42.12 4.40
CA TRP A 663 19.16 -42.89 3.80
C TRP A 663 19.04 -44.42 4.03
N LYS A 664 18.61 -44.84 5.21
CA LYS A 664 18.47 -46.27 5.55
C LYS A 664 17.32 -46.92 4.81
N ASN A 665 16.23 -46.22 4.57
CA ASN A 665 15.02 -46.76 3.95
C ASN A 665 14.90 -46.43 2.46
N ASP A 666 15.95 -45.89 1.84
CA ASP A 666 16.01 -45.52 0.41
C ASP A 666 14.77 -44.74 -0.06
N MET A 667 14.37 -43.77 0.76
CA MET A 667 13.17 -42.94 0.52
C MET A 667 13.28 -42.20 -0.81
N PRO A 668 12.20 -42.16 -1.63
CA PRO A 668 12.23 -41.43 -2.90
C PRO A 668 12.42 -39.93 -2.69
N PRO A 669 13.17 -39.27 -3.59
CA PRO A 669 13.56 -37.86 -3.42
C PRO A 669 12.41 -36.88 -3.39
N ASP A 670 11.29 -37.16 -4.05
CA ASP A 670 10.07 -36.37 -4.05
C ASP A 670 9.44 -36.28 -2.66
N GLN A 671 9.71 -37.26 -1.78
CA GLN A 671 9.33 -37.27 -0.37
C GLN A 671 10.47 -36.80 0.53
N ALA A 672 11.71 -37.19 0.27
CA ALA A 672 12.86 -36.87 1.09
C ALA A 672 13.23 -35.36 1.10
N ILE A 673 13.26 -34.74 -0.08
CA ILE A 673 13.64 -33.32 -0.24
C ILE A 673 12.66 -32.37 0.50
N PRO A 674 11.34 -32.53 0.36
CA PRO A 674 10.40 -31.69 1.13
C PRO A 674 10.59 -31.80 2.64
N LEU A 675 10.86 -32.97 3.16
CA LEU A 675 11.04 -33.21 4.59
C LEU A 675 12.32 -32.54 5.14
N LEU A 676 13.45 -32.84 4.51
CA LEU A 676 14.75 -32.30 4.90
C LEU A 676 14.78 -30.77 4.71
N GLY A 677 14.29 -30.30 3.58
CA GLY A 677 14.29 -28.90 3.26
C GLY A 677 13.34 -28.08 4.17
N LEU A 678 12.19 -28.63 4.57
CA LEU A 678 11.29 -27.98 5.51
C LEU A 678 11.93 -27.86 6.89
N SER A 679 12.59 -28.92 7.37
CA SER A 679 13.36 -28.90 8.63
C SER A 679 14.43 -27.81 8.62
N ALA A 680 15.19 -27.72 7.53
CA ALA A 680 16.20 -26.68 7.34
C ALA A 680 15.59 -25.26 7.35
N ARG A 681 14.40 -25.08 6.75
CA ARG A 681 13.68 -23.79 6.77
C ARG A 681 13.21 -23.41 8.16
N PHE A 682 12.60 -24.31 8.91
CA PHE A 682 12.18 -24.00 10.29
C PHE A 682 13.37 -23.54 11.12
N ARG A 683 14.50 -24.24 11.01
CA ARG A 683 15.75 -23.85 11.67
C ARG A 683 16.21 -22.44 11.24
N ALA A 684 16.28 -22.17 9.95
CA ALA A 684 16.67 -20.86 9.42
C ALA A 684 15.72 -19.76 9.89
N THR A 685 14.43 -20.02 9.91
CA THR A 685 13.42 -19.08 10.37
C THR A 685 13.58 -18.75 11.86
N LEU A 686 13.92 -19.73 12.70
CA LEU A 686 14.26 -19.53 14.12
C LEU A 686 15.50 -18.63 14.29
N LEU A 687 16.52 -18.80 13.47
CA LEU A 687 17.71 -17.93 13.51
C LEU A 687 17.38 -16.48 13.10
N ILE A 688 16.46 -16.28 12.14
CA ILE A 688 15.98 -14.95 11.76
C ILE A 688 15.19 -14.31 12.92
N LEU A 689 14.34 -15.09 13.61
CA LEU A 689 13.63 -14.63 14.81
C LEU A 689 14.63 -14.21 15.89
N GLN A 690 15.66 -15.02 16.16
CA GLN A 690 16.71 -14.69 17.11
C GLN A 690 17.43 -13.39 16.75
N GLN A 691 17.76 -13.21 15.46
CA GLN A 691 18.35 -11.98 14.97
C GLN A 691 17.42 -10.77 15.17
N ALA A 692 16.12 -10.92 14.89
CA ALA A 692 15.12 -9.87 15.11
C ALA A 692 15.02 -9.47 16.58
N ILE A 693 15.01 -10.44 17.50
CA ILE A 693 14.98 -10.17 18.96
C ILE A 693 16.28 -9.46 19.40
N ARG A 694 17.45 -9.93 18.95
CA ARG A 694 18.73 -9.28 19.25
C ARG A 694 18.79 -7.84 18.74
N GLN A 695 18.31 -7.60 17.52
CA GLN A 695 18.21 -6.25 16.95
C GLN A 695 17.25 -5.39 17.75
N ALA A 696 16.05 -5.88 18.08
CA ALA A 696 15.07 -5.16 18.91
C ALA A 696 15.66 -4.79 20.28
N ARG A 697 16.43 -5.68 20.92
CA ARG A 697 17.12 -5.39 22.19
C ARG A 697 18.23 -4.34 22.06
N SER A 698 18.83 -4.20 20.88
CA SER A 698 19.83 -3.16 20.61
C SER A 698 19.23 -1.79 20.30
N LEU A 699 17.91 -1.73 20.02
CA LEU A 699 17.18 -0.49 19.78
C LEU A 699 16.88 0.19 21.12
N ARG A 700 17.13 1.49 21.21
CA ARG A 700 16.67 2.30 22.34
C ARG A 700 15.19 2.62 22.17
N MET A 701 14.32 1.69 22.57
CA MET A 701 12.87 1.83 22.40
C MET A 701 12.36 3.14 23.04
N ASP A 702 12.92 3.56 24.18
CA ASP A 702 12.59 4.83 24.85
C ASP A 702 12.81 6.06 23.95
N GLY A 703 13.83 6.04 23.09
CA GLY A 703 14.12 7.12 22.14
C GLY A 703 13.17 7.13 20.93
N TYR A 704 12.63 5.97 20.57
CA TYR A 704 11.68 5.86 19.44
C TYR A 704 10.25 6.14 19.85
N LEU A 705 9.91 5.85 21.10
CA LEU A 705 8.55 5.89 21.59
C LEU A 705 8.29 7.07 22.52
N GLY A 706 9.33 7.86 22.80
CA GLY A 706 9.39 9.12 23.55
C GLY A 706 8.29 9.32 24.60
N ASP A 707 8.61 9.78 25.80
CA ASP A 707 7.63 10.18 26.81
C ASP A 707 6.43 10.92 26.20
N VAL A 708 5.40 10.19 25.82
CA VAL A 708 4.08 10.74 25.47
C VAL A 708 3.25 10.83 26.75
N SER A 709 3.86 11.42 27.78
CA SER A 709 3.13 11.97 28.91
C SER A 709 2.85 13.44 28.60
N LEU A 710 1.83 13.69 27.79
CA LEU A 710 1.13 14.97 27.71
C LEU A 710 -0.33 14.71 27.44
#